data_7e39c6e252db9aaa222d72c2aa1c5985
#
_entry.id   7e39c6e252db9aaa222d72c2aa1c5985
#
_cell.length_a   1.000
_cell.length_b   1.000
_cell.length_c   1.000
_cell.angle_alpha   90.00
_cell.angle_beta   90.00
_cell.angle_gamma   90.00
#
_symmetry.space_group_name_H-M   'P 1'
#
loop_
_entity.id
_entity.type
_entity.pdbx_description
1 polymer ?
#
loop_
_entity_poly.entity_id
_entity_poly.type
_entity_poly.pdbx_seq_one_letter_code
_entity_poly.pdbx_strand_id
1 'polypeptide(L)'
;MKYEDEPKLKYERLSNGVTEILQKDAASCMTVHDKFLALGTHFGKVFLLDIQGNVTQKFEISSVKINQISLDESGEHVGICSEDGKVVALHPQFSRSNYKQFVTGGNKLLLYERNWLNRWKMSVLHEGEGSITNIQWRSNLIAWANNVGVKIYDIGTKQRITNVLRDNVSLRPDMYPCSLCWKDNCTLIVGWGTSIKICVVKERNPTEMRDLPSRYVEIVSAFETEFFISGLAPLADQLVTLYFVKENSDHMFRARPRLDIIQPLPESCEEISSDALTVRNFQDNECRDYRLEHSEGESLFYIISPKDIVVAKERDQDDHIDWLLEKKKYEEALMAAEISFKNIKRHDVQKIGMGYINHLVEKGDYDAAARKCQKVLGKNMELWENEVYRFKTIGQLKAISQYLPRGDLRLRPAIYEMILHEFLKTDYEGFATLIREWPGELYNNMAIVQAVNDHLKRDPANRTLLTTLAELYTYDQRYDRALEIYLRLRHKDVYQLIHKHDLFSSIEDKIILLMDFDKEKAVDMLLDNEDKISTDRVVEELADRPELLHVYLHKLFKRDHHKGQKYHEKQIVLYAEYDRPNLLPFLRDSTHCPLEKALEVCQQRNFVEETVFLLSRMGNCRRALQMIMEELEDVDKAIEFAKEQDDAELWEDLISYSIDKPPFITGLLNNIGTHVDPILLIHRIKEGMEIPNLRDSLVKILQDYNLQKMHRTQMRGVRVDGAFTVFDMAKPFSVVVFHCRHMFHKECLPSSGTVPGVQFCNICSAKKRGPRSGILELKK
;
A
#
# COMPACT_ATOMS: atom_id res chain seq x y z
N MET A 1 18.74 2.64 -29.58
CA MET A 1 17.91 1.44 -29.81
C MET A 1 16.53 1.97 -30.13
N LYS A 2 16.03 1.78 -31.37
CA LYS A 2 14.62 2.01 -31.67
C LYS A 2 13.87 0.96 -30.83
N TYR A 3 12.92 1.40 -30.00
CA TYR A 3 11.96 0.48 -29.43
C TYR A 3 11.27 -0.21 -30.63
N GLU A 4 11.47 -1.50 -30.78
CA GLU A 4 10.66 -2.27 -31.72
C GLU A 4 9.27 -2.32 -31.09
N ASP A 5 8.35 -1.59 -31.70
CA ASP A 5 6.95 -1.62 -31.33
C ASP A 5 6.39 -3.03 -31.62
N GLU A 6 5.47 -3.47 -30.78
CA GLU A 6 4.82 -4.75 -30.99
C GLU A 6 4.05 -4.74 -32.32
N PRO A 7 4.27 -5.74 -33.23
CA PRO A 7 3.50 -5.84 -34.44
C PRO A 7 2.01 -6.02 -34.14
N LYS A 8 1.15 -5.31 -34.85
CA LYS A 8 -0.31 -5.41 -34.70
C LYS A 8 -0.87 -6.69 -35.26
N LEU A 9 -0.23 -7.22 -36.30
CA LEU A 9 -0.67 -8.40 -37.03
C LEU A 9 0.28 -9.59 -36.87
N LYS A 10 -0.29 -10.76 -36.96
CA LYS A 10 0.39 -12.05 -37.03
C LYS A 10 0.19 -12.65 -38.42
N TYR A 11 1.23 -13.23 -39.00
CA TYR A 11 1.23 -13.75 -40.36
C TYR A 11 1.38 -15.25 -40.36
N GLU A 12 0.47 -15.92 -41.09
CA GLU A 12 0.50 -17.37 -41.28
C GLU A 12 0.36 -17.67 -42.78
N ARG A 13 1.06 -18.69 -43.30
CA ARG A 13 0.87 -19.13 -44.68
C ARG A 13 -0.27 -20.14 -44.77
N LEU A 14 -1.17 -19.90 -45.74
CA LEU A 14 -2.19 -20.87 -46.06
C LEU A 14 -1.51 -22.01 -46.84
N SER A 15 -1.20 -23.09 -46.16
CA SER A 15 -0.38 -24.18 -46.72
C SER A 15 -1.23 -25.34 -47.24
N ASN A 16 -1.65 -26.21 -46.47
CA ASN A 16 -2.46 -27.41 -46.79
C ASN A 16 -2.63 -27.70 -48.32
N GLY A 17 -3.83 -27.88 -48.84
CA GLY A 17 -4.11 -28.13 -50.27
C GLY A 17 -3.71 -26.99 -51.22
N VAL A 18 -3.60 -25.75 -50.71
CA VAL A 18 -3.20 -24.57 -51.49
C VAL A 18 -1.77 -24.70 -52.02
N THR A 19 -0.85 -25.27 -51.25
CA THR A 19 0.53 -25.44 -51.70
C THR A 19 0.64 -26.31 -52.95
N GLU A 20 -0.13 -27.39 -53.04
CA GLU A 20 -0.14 -28.27 -54.20
C GLU A 20 -0.73 -27.59 -55.45
N ILE A 21 -1.78 -26.75 -55.24
CA ILE A 21 -2.39 -25.98 -56.32
C ILE A 21 -1.37 -24.99 -56.89
N LEU A 22 -0.72 -24.21 -56.04
CA LEU A 22 0.18 -23.14 -56.46
C LEU A 22 1.54 -23.65 -57.01
N GLN A 23 1.89 -24.91 -56.75
CA GLN A 23 3.01 -25.55 -57.44
C GLN A 23 2.73 -25.80 -58.90
N LYS A 24 1.49 -26.20 -59.23
CA LYS A 24 1.07 -26.59 -60.57
C LYS A 24 0.47 -25.46 -61.41
N ASP A 25 -0.05 -24.44 -60.72
CA ASP A 25 -0.76 -23.33 -61.36
C ASP A 25 -0.38 -22.02 -60.56
N ALA A 26 -0.98 -20.92 -60.91
CA ALA A 26 -0.80 -19.63 -60.18
C ALA A 26 -2.17 -19.09 -59.79
N ALA A 27 -2.24 -18.52 -58.57
CA ALA A 27 -3.43 -17.83 -58.12
C ALA A 27 -3.65 -16.55 -58.96
N SER A 28 -4.89 -16.29 -59.32
CA SER A 28 -5.27 -15.10 -60.07
C SER A 28 -6.21 -14.17 -59.29
N CYS A 29 -7.12 -14.74 -58.53
CA CYS A 29 -8.06 -14.04 -57.68
C CYS A 29 -8.53 -14.97 -56.58
N MET A 30 -9.01 -14.42 -55.51
CA MET A 30 -9.66 -15.12 -54.42
C MET A 30 -10.80 -14.26 -53.88
N THR A 31 -11.80 -14.89 -53.32
CA THR A 31 -12.82 -14.22 -52.55
C THR A 31 -13.07 -15.04 -51.27
N VAL A 32 -13.43 -14.34 -50.20
CA VAL A 32 -13.53 -14.89 -48.86
C VAL A 32 -14.98 -14.83 -48.39
N HIS A 33 -15.43 -15.92 -47.81
CA HIS A 33 -16.68 -15.99 -47.06
C HIS A 33 -16.40 -16.61 -45.69
N ASP A 34 -17.21 -16.34 -44.71
CA ASP A 34 -17.00 -16.85 -43.34
C ASP A 34 -16.94 -18.39 -43.24
N LYS A 35 -17.50 -19.11 -44.23
CA LYS A 35 -17.55 -20.57 -44.25
C LYS A 35 -16.48 -21.23 -45.16
N PHE A 36 -16.00 -20.53 -46.18
CA PHE A 36 -15.08 -21.07 -47.17
C PHE A 36 -14.37 -19.99 -47.99
N LEU A 37 -13.32 -20.38 -48.65
CA LEU A 37 -12.55 -19.54 -49.58
C LEU A 37 -12.77 -20.06 -51.02
N ALA A 38 -12.87 -19.17 -51.99
CA ALA A 38 -12.93 -19.53 -53.42
C ALA A 38 -11.72 -18.96 -54.15
N LEU A 39 -10.82 -19.84 -54.61
CA LEU A 39 -9.56 -19.52 -55.26
C LEU A 39 -9.63 -19.75 -56.76
N GLY A 40 -9.41 -18.69 -57.56
CA GLY A 40 -9.30 -18.78 -59.01
C GLY A 40 -7.84 -18.83 -59.44
N THR A 41 -7.58 -19.52 -60.57
CA THR A 41 -6.23 -19.75 -61.06
C THR A 41 -6.03 -19.24 -62.50
N HIS A 42 -4.78 -19.15 -62.93
CA HIS A 42 -4.40 -18.74 -64.29
C HIS A 42 -4.81 -19.76 -65.36
N PHE A 43 -4.94 -21.04 -65.00
CA PHE A 43 -5.41 -22.12 -65.95
C PHE A 43 -6.93 -22.33 -65.86
N GLY A 44 -7.68 -21.31 -65.44
CA GLY A 44 -9.13 -21.33 -65.50
C GLY A 44 -9.84 -22.26 -64.53
N LYS A 45 -9.18 -22.70 -63.49
CA LYS A 45 -9.73 -23.55 -62.45
C LYS A 45 -10.16 -22.69 -61.21
N VAL A 46 -11.21 -23.15 -60.57
CA VAL A 46 -11.70 -22.59 -59.31
C VAL A 46 -11.72 -23.67 -58.26
N PHE A 47 -11.14 -23.40 -57.12
CA PHE A 47 -11.11 -24.30 -55.99
C PHE A 47 -11.89 -23.67 -54.84
N LEU A 48 -12.83 -24.43 -54.28
CA LEU A 48 -13.43 -24.11 -53.00
C LEU A 48 -12.58 -24.77 -51.92
N LEU A 49 -12.19 -23.97 -50.93
CA LEU A 49 -11.32 -24.37 -49.84
C LEU A 49 -12.04 -24.11 -48.52
N ASP A 50 -11.72 -24.89 -47.51
CA ASP A 50 -12.06 -24.51 -46.16
C ASP A 50 -11.18 -23.35 -45.67
N ILE A 51 -11.48 -22.79 -44.48
CA ILE A 51 -10.72 -21.66 -43.88
C ILE A 51 -9.24 -22.04 -43.63
N GLN A 52 -8.95 -23.37 -43.51
CA GLN A 52 -7.58 -23.87 -43.30
C GLN A 52 -6.82 -24.11 -44.60
N GLY A 53 -7.46 -23.93 -45.75
CA GLY A 53 -6.87 -24.13 -47.09
C GLY A 53 -6.95 -25.53 -47.65
N ASN A 54 -7.75 -26.42 -47.06
CA ASN A 54 -8.00 -27.75 -47.65
C ASN A 54 -9.01 -27.67 -48.80
N VAL A 55 -8.76 -28.40 -49.87
CA VAL A 55 -9.63 -28.40 -51.03
C VAL A 55 -10.90 -29.18 -50.74
N THR A 56 -12.05 -28.51 -50.79
CA THR A 56 -13.37 -29.16 -50.66
C THR A 56 -13.94 -29.51 -52.01
N GLN A 57 -13.82 -28.63 -53.02
CA GLN A 57 -14.33 -28.84 -54.39
C GLN A 57 -13.40 -28.18 -55.42
N LYS A 58 -13.41 -28.72 -56.65
CA LYS A 58 -12.67 -28.20 -57.81
C LYS A 58 -13.57 -28.10 -59.02
N PHE A 59 -13.51 -26.93 -59.68
CA PHE A 59 -14.24 -26.69 -60.95
C PHE A 59 -13.26 -26.25 -62.02
N GLU A 60 -13.47 -26.75 -63.25
CA GLU A 60 -12.75 -26.32 -64.42
C GLU A 60 -13.71 -25.47 -65.30
N ILE A 61 -13.47 -24.13 -65.27
CA ILE A 61 -14.39 -23.16 -65.85
C ILE A 61 -14.00 -22.81 -67.30
N SER A 62 -12.70 -22.56 -67.53
CA SER A 62 -12.13 -22.11 -68.76
C SER A 62 -10.72 -22.67 -68.91
N SER A 63 -10.07 -22.44 -70.09
CA SER A 63 -8.65 -22.68 -70.31
C SER A 63 -7.78 -21.44 -70.08
N VAL A 64 -8.40 -20.30 -69.76
CA VAL A 64 -7.71 -19.02 -69.53
C VAL A 64 -7.93 -18.51 -68.08
N LYS A 65 -7.19 -17.47 -67.69
CA LYS A 65 -7.19 -16.92 -66.38
C LYS A 65 -8.60 -16.56 -65.86
N ILE A 66 -8.87 -16.88 -64.61
CA ILE A 66 -10.04 -16.39 -63.88
C ILE A 66 -9.74 -14.95 -63.43
N ASN A 67 -10.56 -14.00 -63.86
CA ASN A 67 -10.35 -12.59 -63.56
C ASN A 67 -10.93 -12.19 -62.22
N GLN A 68 -12.14 -12.69 -61.91
CA GLN A 68 -12.85 -12.35 -60.69
C GLN A 68 -13.77 -13.47 -60.24
N ILE A 69 -13.87 -13.65 -58.95
CA ILE A 69 -14.86 -14.47 -58.27
C ILE A 69 -15.63 -13.56 -57.33
N SER A 70 -16.94 -13.72 -57.26
CA SER A 70 -17.81 -13.01 -56.31
C SER A 70 -18.75 -14.01 -55.64
N LEU A 71 -19.03 -13.77 -54.38
CA LEU A 71 -19.97 -14.52 -53.57
C LEU A 71 -21.17 -13.66 -53.23
N ASP A 72 -22.31 -14.27 -53.06
CA ASP A 72 -23.44 -13.60 -52.42
C ASP A 72 -23.32 -13.61 -50.91
N GLU A 73 -24.09 -12.78 -50.20
CA GLU A 73 -24.00 -12.63 -48.71
C GLU A 73 -24.30 -13.97 -47.97
N SER A 74 -25.03 -14.89 -48.60
CA SER A 74 -25.35 -16.22 -48.03
C SER A 74 -24.26 -17.26 -48.26
N GLY A 75 -23.33 -17.02 -49.18
CA GLY A 75 -22.36 -17.99 -49.67
C GLY A 75 -22.94 -19.14 -50.47
N GLU A 76 -24.22 -19.01 -50.92
CA GLU A 76 -24.89 -20.06 -51.70
C GLU A 76 -24.60 -19.96 -53.19
N HIS A 77 -24.14 -18.80 -53.68
CA HIS A 77 -23.86 -18.58 -55.10
C HIS A 77 -22.47 -18.02 -55.31
N VAL A 78 -21.77 -18.61 -56.24
CA VAL A 78 -20.42 -18.19 -56.67
C VAL A 78 -20.48 -17.73 -58.12
N GLY A 79 -20.29 -16.46 -58.37
CA GLY A 79 -20.14 -15.86 -59.68
C GLY A 79 -18.69 -15.87 -60.10
N ILE A 80 -18.38 -16.39 -61.28
CA ILE A 80 -17.02 -16.51 -61.81
C ILE A 80 -16.94 -15.85 -63.17
N CYS A 81 -15.93 -15.01 -63.38
CA CYS A 81 -15.64 -14.42 -64.68
C CYS A 81 -14.22 -14.77 -65.12
N SER A 82 -14.07 -15.29 -66.31
CA SER A 82 -12.81 -15.64 -66.96
C SER A 82 -12.39 -14.61 -68.04
N GLU A 83 -11.13 -14.59 -68.41
CA GLU A 83 -10.55 -13.61 -69.32
C GLU A 83 -11.14 -13.66 -70.72
N ASP A 84 -11.66 -14.86 -71.19
CA ASP A 84 -12.38 -15.03 -72.40
C ASP A 84 -13.82 -14.47 -72.40
N GLY A 85 -14.19 -13.78 -71.29
CA GLY A 85 -15.51 -13.19 -71.10
C GLY A 85 -16.61 -14.16 -70.71
N LYS A 86 -16.28 -15.40 -70.39
CA LYS A 86 -17.24 -16.40 -69.93
C LYS A 86 -17.62 -16.09 -68.48
N VAL A 87 -18.90 -15.95 -68.21
CA VAL A 87 -19.49 -15.76 -66.88
C VAL A 87 -20.26 -17.01 -66.51
N VAL A 88 -19.90 -17.58 -65.34
CA VAL A 88 -20.49 -18.79 -64.80
C VAL A 88 -20.96 -18.51 -63.39
N ALA A 89 -22.17 -18.91 -63.08
CA ALA A 89 -22.67 -18.91 -61.71
C ALA A 89 -22.81 -20.36 -61.22
N LEU A 90 -22.14 -20.67 -60.12
CA LEU A 90 -22.18 -22.00 -59.52
C LEU A 90 -22.96 -21.92 -58.19
N HIS A 91 -23.61 -22.99 -57.84
CA HIS A 91 -24.14 -23.26 -56.55
C HIS A 91 -23.30 -24.37 -55.89
N PRO A 92 -22.63 -24.14 -54.77
CA PRO A 92 -21.75 -25.14 -54.16
C PRO A 92 -22.44 -26.47 -53.82
N GLN A 93 -23.77 -26.47 -53.61
CA GLN A 93 -24.53 -27.67 -53.28
C GLN A 93 -25.36 -28.25 -54.44
N PHE A 94 -25.13 -27.84 -55.67
CA PHE A 94 -25.82 -28.33 -56.89
C PHE A 94 -27.35 -28.20 -56.90
N SER A 95 -27.95 -27.35 -56.09
CA SER A 95 -29.37 -27.04 -56.14
C SER A 95 -29.65 -25.92 -57.17
N ARG A 96 -30.82 -25.93 -57.82
CA ARG A 96 -31.19 -24.89 -58.77
C ARG A 96 -31.13 -23.51 -58.11
N SER A 97 -30.16 -22.68 -58.54
CA SER A 97 -29.92 -21.37 -58.02
C SER A 97 -31.05 -20.37 -58.29
N ASN A 98 -31.57 -19.72 -57.31
CA ASN A 98 -32.64 -18.72 -57.40
C ASN A 98 -32.10 -17.28 -57.28
N TYR A 99 -30.84 -17.00 -57.68
CA TYR A 99 -30.34 -15.63 -57.66
C TYR A 99 -31.16 -14.73 -58.60
N LYS A 100 -31.45 -13.53 -58.12
CA LYS A 100 -32.37 -12.60 -58.79
C LYS A 100 -31.65 -11.58 -59.68
N GLN A 101 -30.44 -11.23 -59.36
CA GLN A 101 -29.67 -10.18 -60.00
C GLN A 101 -28.17 -10.50 -59.99
N PHE A 102 -27.44 -10.08 -61.00
CA PHE A 102 -25.97 -10.05 -61.03
C PHE A 102 -25.49 -8.96 -62.01
N VAL A 103 -24.26 -8.52 -61.77
CA VAL A 103 -23.61 -7.48 -62.58
C VAL A 103 -22.38 -8.05 -63.28
N THR A 104 -22.16 -7.68 -64.51
CA THR A 104 -20.93 -8.00 -65.26
C THR A 104 -20.30 -6.75 -65.83
N GLY A 105 -18.95 -6.70 -65.82
CA GLY A 105 -18.17 -5.63 -66.37
C GLY A 105 -17.24 -6.10 -67.45
N GLY A 106 -17.19 -5.36 -68.54
CA GLY A 106 -16.22 -5.46 -69.62
C GLY A 106 -16.07 -4.07 -70.21
N ASN A 107 -16.35 -3.90 -71.54
CA ASN A 107 -16.43 -2.55 -72.11
C ASN A 107 -17.76 -1.85 -71.72
N LYS A 108 -18.71 -2.62 -71.16
CA LYS A 108 -19.99 -2.13 -70.64
C LYS A 108 -20.25 -2.72 -69.28
N LEU A 109 -20.96 -1.99 -68.44
CA LEU A 109 -21.50 -2.52 -67.19
C LEU A 109 -22.94 -2.98 -67.45
N LEU A 110 -23.19 -4.26 -67.26
CA LEU A 110 -24.46 -4.88 -67.54
C LEU A 110 -25.08 -5.44 -66.27
N LEU A 111 -26.31 -5.02 -65.97
CA LEU A 111 -27.12 -5.59 -64.88
C LEU A 111 -28.09 -6.60 -65.48
N TYR A 112 -28.04 -7.80 -64.98
CA TYR A 112 -28.97 -8.86 -65.29
C TYR A 112 -29.98 -9.03 -64.13
N GLU A 113 -31.24 -8.91 -64.44
CA GLU A 113 -32.33 -9.06 -63.46
C GLU A 113 -33.27 -10.19 -63.92
N ARG A 114 -33.69 -11.03 -63.01
CA ARG A 114 -34.65 -12.11 -63.31
C ARG A 114 -36.07 -11.58 -63.06
N ASN A 115 -36.89 -11.60 -64.08
CA ASN A 115 -38.31 -11.20 -63.99
C ASN A 115 -39.16 -12.30 -63.33
N TRP A 116 -40.41 -12.01 -63.02
CA TRP A 116 -41.37 -12.92 -62.40
C TRP A 116 -41.66 -14.21 -63.30
N LEU A 117 -41.43 -14.14 -64.61
CA LEU A 117 -41.48 -15.28 -65.51
C LEU A 117 -40.18 -16.10 -65.61
N ASN A 118 -39.26 -15.84 -64.71
CA ASN A 118 -37.94 -16.50 -64.63
C ASN A 118 -37.05 -16.26 -65.86
N ARG A 119 -37.27 -15.18 -66.63
CA ARG A 119 -36.50 -14.77 -67.80
C ARG A 119 -35.52 -13.62 -67.36
N TRP A 120 -34.31 -13.71 -67.95
CA TRP A 120 -33.29 -12.66 -67.69
C TRP A 120 -33.63 -11.41 -68.49
N LYS A 121 -33.66 -10.27 -67.89
CA LYS A 121 -33.67 -8.94 -68.48
C LYS A 121 -32.25 -8.34 -68.28
N MET A 122 -31.63 -7.90 -69.37
CA MET A 122 -30.35 -7.21 -69.36
C MET A 122 -30.60 -5.73 -69.49
N SER A 123 -29.90 -4.94 -68.62
CA SER A 123 -29.88 -3.48 -68.63
C SER A 123 -28.43 -2.98 -68.67
N VAL A 124 -28.15 -2.01 -69.55
CA VAL A 124 -26.83 -1.34 -69.61
C VAL A 124 -26.81 -0.24 -68.57
N LEU A 125 -25.99 -0.36 -67.56
CA LEU A 125 -25.82 0.66 -66.52
C LEU A 125 -24.79 1.72 -66.96
N HIS A 126 -23.76 1.31 -67.67
CA HIS A 126 -22.71 2.18 -68.15
C HIS A 126 -22.04 1.62 -69.43
N GLU A 127 -21.65 2.52 -70.33
CA GLU A 127 -20.81 2.20 -71.47
C GLU A 127 -19.92 3.41 -71.88
N GLY A 128 -18.83 3.15 -72.59
CA GLY A 128 -17.81 4.14 -72.90
C GLY A 128 -16.79 4.28 -71.79
N GLU A 129 -15.84 5.16 -71.90
CA GLU A 129 -14.81 5.51 -70.92
C GLU A 129 -13.83 4.36 -70.56
N GLY A 130 -13.67 3.36 -71.43
CA GLY A 130 -12.73 2.26 -71.28
C GLY A 130 -13.30 1.00 -70.56
N SER A 131 -12.45 0.05 -70.35
CA SER A 131 -12.83 -1.20 -69.71
C SER A 131 -13.06 -1.07 -68.20
N ILE A 132 -13.99 -1.82 -67.69
CA ILE A 132 -14.29 -1.93 -66.27
C ILE A 132 -13.29 -2.91 -65.65
N THR A 133 -12.54 -2.43 -64.65
CA THR A 133 -11.45 -3.19 -64.03
C THR A 133 -11.81 -3.80 -62.68
N ASN A 134 -12.76 -3.20 -61.95
CA ASN A 134 -13.22 -3.67 -60.64
C ASN A 134 -14.68 -3.33 -60.44
N ILE A 135 -15.43 -4.23 -59.79
CA ILE A 135 -16.84 -4.04 -59.43
C ILE A 135 -17.02 -4.50 -57.97
N GLN A 136 -17.64 -3.67 -57.18
CA GLN A 136 -18.00 -4.02 -55.81
C GLN A 136 -19.46 -3.68 -55.58
N TRP A 137 -20.23 -4.65 -55.15
CA TRP A 137 -21.65 -4.50 -54.86
C TRP A 137 -21.92 -4.69 -53.39
N ARG A 138 -22.54 -3.70 -52.78
CA ARG A 138 -22.94 -3.74 -51.36
C ARG A 138 -24.36 -3.22 -51.21
N SER A 139 -25.26 -4.07 -50.69
CA SER A 139 -26.68 -3.71 -50.51
C SER A 139 -27.31 -3.15 -51.82
N ASN A 140 -27.76 -1.90 -51.84
CA ASN A 140 -28.32 -1.23 -53.00
C ASN A 140 -27.32 -0.47 -53.88
N LEU A 141 -26.03 -0.48 -53.54
CA LEU A 141 -25.01 0.31 -54.17
C LEU A 141 -24.05 -0.57 -54.98
N ILE A 142 -23.86 -0.21 -56.24
CA ILE A 142 -22.85 -0.82 -57.14
C ILE A 142 -21.77 0.22 -57.38
N ALA A 143 -20.54 -0.05 -56.97
CA ALA A 143 -19.36 0.73 -57.32
C ALA A 143 -18.55 0.00 -58.39
N TRP A 144 -18.03 0.74 -59.41
CA TRP A 144 -17.10 0.20 -60.37
C TRP A 144 -16.01 1.20 -60.76
N ALA A 145 -14.88 0.66 -61.12
CA ALA A 145 -13.73 1.43 -61.63
C ALA A 145 -13.58 1.18 -63.12
N ASN A 146 -13.33 2.26 -63.89
CA ASN A 146 -12.92 2.21 -65.27
C ASN A 146 -11.67 3.08 -65.49
N ASN A 147 -11.22 3.31 -66.71
CA ASN A 147 -10.00 4.08 -66.98
C ASN A 147 -10.07 5.57 -66.53
N VAL A 148 -11.25 6.12 -66.34
CA VAL A 148 -11.48 7.53 -66.01
C VAL A 148 -11.61 7.78 -64.51
N GLY A 149 -12.28 6.83 -63.84
CA GLY A 149 -12.55 7.02 -62.38
C GLY A 149 -13.44 5.93 -61.81
N VAL A 150 -13.94 6.17 -60.59
CA VAL A 150 -14.85 5.30 -59.89
C VAL A 150 -16.26 5.92 -59.90
N LYS A 151 -17.24 5.10 -60.21
CA LYS A 151 -18.66 5.50 -60.25
C LYS A 151 -19.48 4.65 -59.32
N ILE A 152 -20.54 5.22 -58.78
CA ILE A 152 -21.48 4.54 -57.89
C ILE A 152 -22.89 4.71 -58.46
N TYR A 153 -23.62 3.58 -58.49
CA TYR A 153 -24.99 3.47 -58.97
C TYR A 153 -25.88 2.94 -57.85
N ASP A 154 -26.99 3.59 -57.61
CA ASP A 154 -28.02 3.12 -56.68
C ASP A 154 -29.10 2.37 -57.43
N ILE A 155 -29.23 1.06 -57.17
CA ILE A 155 -30.24 0.20 -57.76
C ILE A 155 -31.63 0.58 -57.33
N GLY A 156 -31.82 1.06 -56.10
CA GLY A 156 -33.11 1.44 -55.54
C GLY A 156 -33.70 2.64 -56.27
N THR A 157 -32.94 3.66 -56.52
CA THR A 157 -33.36 4.86 -57.27
C THR A 157 -33.09 4.76 -58.76
N LYS A 158 -32.35 3.73 -59.22
CA LYS A 158 -31.92 3.54 -60.61
C LYS A 158 -31.12 4.72 -61.20
N GLN A 159 -30.36 5.36 -60.34
CA GLN A 159 -29.59 6.53 -60.73
C GLN A 159 -28.08 6.37 -60.44
N ARG A 160 -27.24 6.95 -61.28
CA ARG A 160 -25.82 7.08 -60.99
C ARG A 160 -25.64 8.26 -60.02
N ILE A 161 -25.01 8.00 -58.88
CA ILE A 161 -24.89 8.98 -57.82
C ILE A 161 -23.69 9.91 -58.03
N THR A 162 -22.56 9.36 -58.49
CA THR A 162 -21.30 10.13 -58.57
C THR A 162 -20.31 9.57 -59.57
N ASN A 163 -19.26 10.37 -59.82
CA ASN A 163 -18.07 10.02 -60.54
C ASN A 163 -16.84 10.54 -59.75
N VAL A 164 -16.12 9.68 -59.09
CA VAL A 164 -14.87 10.01 -58.37
C VAL A 164 -13.73 9.88 -59.38
N LEU A 165 -13.17 11.04 -59.80
CA LEU A 165 -12.12 11.10 -60.78
C LEU A 165 -10.80 10.53 -60.26
N ARG A 166 -10.02 9.98 -61.15
CA ARG A 166 -8.68 9.49 -60.95
C ARG A 166 -7.70 10.67 -60.85
N ASP A 167 -6.84 10.67 -59.81
CA ASP A 167 -5.85 11.73 -59.61
C ASP A 167 -4.64 11.56 -60.54
N ASN A 168 -4.05 10.40 -60.61
CA ASN A 168 -2.84 10.09 -61.39
C ASN A 168 -3.15 9.54 -62.76
N VAL A 169 -3.44 10.42 -63.73
CA VAL A 169 -3.76 10.05 -65.11
C VAL A 169 -2.56 9.44 -65.87
N SER A 170 -1.35 9.72 -65.46
CA SER A 170 -0.11 9.22 -66.08
C SER A 170 0.19 7.76 -65.78
N LEU A 171 -0.35 7.18 -64.72
CA LEU A 171 -0.16 5.77 -64.40
C LEU A 171 -1.01 4.88 -65.31
N ARG A 172 -0.46 3.81 -65.76
CA ARG A 172 -1.19 2.80 -66.60
C ARG A 172 -2.16 2.01 -65.72
N PRO A 173 -3.50 2.04 -66.02
CA PRO A 173 -4.51 1.34 -65.18
C PRO A 173 -4.37 -0.15 -65.18
N ASP A 174 -3.78 -0.77 -66.24
CA ASP A 174 -3.53 -2.20 -66.36
C ASP A 174 -2.37 -2.67 -65.43
N MET A 175 -1.45 -1.78 -65.11
CA MET A 175 -0.33 -2.10 -64.20
C MET A 175 -0.66 -1.77 -62.73
N TYR A 176 -1.45 -0.73 -62.51
CA TYR A 176 -1.87 -0.26 -61.20
C TYR A 176 -3.40 -0.25 -61.12
N PRO A 177 -4.04 -1.40 -60.88
CA PRO A 177 -5.48 -1.51 -60.88
C PRO A 177 -6.07 -0.75 -59.67
N CYS A 178 -7.30 -0.25 -59.88
CA CYS A 178 -8.05 0.37 -58.76
C CYS A 178 -8.54 -0.68 -57.77
N SER A 179 -8.23 -0.51 -56.50
CA SER A 179 -8.78 -1.28 -55.38
C SER A 179 -10.03 -0.61 -54.85
N LEU A 180 -11.12 -1.34 -54.74
CA LEU A 180 -12.39 -0.90 -54.19
C LEU A 180 -12.76 -1.79 -53.00
N CYS A 181 -13.16 -1.19 -51.89
CA CYS A 181 -13.63 -1.93 -50.73
C CYS A 181 -14.76 -1.15 -50.01
N TRP A 182 -15.86 -1.82 -49.72
CA TRP A 182 -16.92 -1.28 -48.89
C TRP A 182 -16.58 -1.54 -47.43
N LYS A 183 -16.44 -0.43 -46.62
CA LYS A 183 -16.30 -0.56 -45.17
C LYS A 183 -17.64 -0.93 -44.50
N ASP A 184 -18.69 -0.32 -44.98
CA ASP A 184 -20.09 -0.53 -44.54
C ASP A 184 -21.06 -0.27 -45.71
N ASN A 185 -22.35 -0.18 -45.44
CA ASN A 185 -23.39 -0.01 -46.47
C ASN A 185 -23.38 1.37 -47.15
N CYS A 186 -22.58 2.33 -46.67
CA CYS A 186 -22.53 3.69 -47.23
C CYS A 186 -21.10 4.22 -47.43
N THR A 187 -20.07 3.55 -46.91
CA THR A 187 -18.67 4.01 -46.96
C THR A 187 -17.86 3.17 -47.91
N LEU A 188 -17.40 3.78 -49.01
CA LEU A 188 -16.53 3.15 -50.03
C LEU A 188 -15.12 3.70 -49.86
N ILE A 189 -14.16 2.78 -49.78
CA ILE A 189 -12.73 3.07 -49.82
C ILE A 189 -12.21 2.82 -51.22
N VAL A 190 -11.54 3.80 -51.80
CA VAL A 190 -10.97 3.77 -53.14
C VAL A 190 -9.47 3.94 -53.07
N GLY A 191 -8.69 2.97 -53.49
CA GLY A 191 -7.23 3.09 -53.62
C GLY A 191 -6.81 2.94 -55.08
N TRP A 192 -6.05 3.95 -55.58
CA TRP A 192 -5.59 3.93 -56.97
C TRP A 192 -4.21 4.55 -57.11
N GLY A 193 -3.26 3.77 -57.54
CA GLY A 193 -1.88 4.21 -57.62
C GLY A 193 -1.34 4.49 -56.21
N THR A 194 -1.09 5.74 -55.88
CA THR A 194 -0.64 6.22 -54.56
C THR A 194 -1.74 6.96 -53.78
N SER A 195 -2.95 7.10 -54.37
CA SER A 195 -4.02 7.90 -53.79
C SER A 195 -5.07 7.00 -53.08
N ILE A 196 -5.49 7.38 -51.90
CA ILE A 196 -6.60 6.79 -51.17
C ILE A 196 -7.69 7.82 -50.98
N LYS A 197 -8.93 7.49 -51.27
CA LYS A 197 -10.12 8.30 -51.02
C LYS A 197 -11.16 7.49 -50.26
N ILE A 198 -11.70 8.09 -49.20
CA ILE A 198 -12.80 7.54 -48.44
C ILE A 198 -14.06 8.31 -48.80
N CYS A 199 -15.00 7.63 -49.40
CA CYS A 199 -16.20 8.18 -49.96
C CYS A 199 -17.43 7.73 -49.16
N VAL A 200 -18.22 8.65 -48.63
CA VAL A 200 -19.44 8.36 -47.89
C VAL A 200 -20.67 8.73 -48.74
N VAL A 201 -21.55 7.79 -48.91
CA VAL A 201 -22.86 7.99 -49.61
C VAL A 201 -23.84 8.57 -48.59
N LYS A 202 -24.29 9.80 -48.81
CA LYS A 202 -25.26 10.52 -47.96
C LYS A 202 -26.55 10.76 -48.69
N GLU A 203 -27.65 10.87 -47.93
CA GLU A 203 -28.96 11.27 -48.50
C GLU A 203 -29.00 12.80 -48.61
N ARG A 204 -29.57 13.26 -49.72
CA ARG A 204 -29.74 14.70 -49.99
C ARG A 204 -31.04 15.22 -49.33
N ASN A 205 -31.00 16.41 -48.81
CA ASN A 205 -32.18 17.00 -48.22
C ASN A 205 -33.27 17.17 -49.28
N PRO A 206 -34.55 16.91 -48.92
CA PRO A 206 -35.70 17.01 -49.87
C PRO A 206 -35.81 18.36 -50.56
N THR A 207 -35.39 19.41 -49.88
CA THR A 207 -35.44 20.82 -50.41
C THR A 207 -34.41 21.06 -51.54
N GLU A 208 -33.37 20.23 -51.65
CA GLU A 208 -32.28 20.37 -52.60
C GLU A 208 -32.42 19.41 -53.83
N MET A 209 -33.52 18.63 -53.90
CA MET A 209 -33.72 17.56 -54.84
C MET A 209 -34.13 18.00 -56.26
N ARG A 210 -34.08 19.27 -56.60
CA ARG A 210 -34.42 19.71 -57.99
C ARG A 210 -33.47 19.11 -58.99
N ASP A 211 -33.92 18.09 -59.75
CA ASP A 211 -33.20 17.38 -60.83
C ASP A 211 -31.91 16.66 -60.47
N LEU A 212 -31.59 16.51 -59.20
CA LEU A 212 -30.40 15.79 -58.71
C LEU A 212 -30.77 14.43 -58.11
N PRO A 213 -29.83 13.44 -58.11
CA PRO A 213 -30.04 12.16 -57.40
C PRO A 213 -30.35 12.36 -55.93
N SER A 214 -31.19 11.53 -55.33
CA SER A 214 -31.56 11.55 -53.92
C SER A 214 -30.41 11.33 -52.96
N ARG A 215 -29.33 10.73 -53.49
CA ARG A 215 -28.09 10.46 -52.78
C ARG A 215 -26.92 11.17 -53.45
N TYR A 216 -25.91 11.50 -52.66
CA TYR A 216 -24.66 12.06 -53.16
C TYR A 216 -23.49 11.41 -52.41
N VAL A 217 -22.30 11.58 -52.98
CA VAL A 217 -21.07 11.07 -52.34
C VAL A 217 -20.26 12.25 -51.89
N GLU A 218 -19.82 12.18 -50.62
CA GLU A 218 -18.89 13.10 -50.03
C GLU A 218 -17.55 12.40 -49.84
N ILE A 219 -16.47 13.01 -50.28
CA ILE A 219 -15.10 12.48 -49.98
C ILE A 219 -14.70 13.09 -48.63
N VAL A 220 -14.70 12.20 -47.61
CA VAL A 220 -14.41 12.62 -46.22
C VAL A 220 -12.93 12.57 -45.89
N SER A 221 -12.16 11.82 -46.68
CA SER A 221 -10.70 11.75 -46.56
C SER A 221 -10.10 11.49 -47.94
N ALA A 222 -9.04 12.23 -48.27
CA ALA A 222 -8.27 12.05 -49.53
C ALA A 222 -6.81 12.37 -49.25
N PHE A 223 -5.92 11.41 -49.47
CA PHE A 223 -4.49 11.55 -49.22
C PHE A 223 -3.66 10.67 -50.17
N GLU A 224 -2.39 11.02 -50.31
CA GLU A 224 -1.42 10.21 -51.05
C GLU A 224 -0.52 9.41 -50.12
N THR A 225 -0.10 8.25 -50.57
CA THR A 225 0.80 7.31 -49.89
C THR A 225 2.15 7.25 -50.60
N GLU A 226 3.20 6.83 -49.91
CA GLU A 226 4.55 6.72 -50.47
C GLU A 226 4.69 5.57 -51.46
N PHE A 227 3.86 4.55 -51.39
CA PHE A 227 3.95 3.32 -52.18
C PHE A 227 2.68 3.05 -52.97
N PHE A 228 2.78 2.16 -53.99
CA PHE A 228 1.64 1.82 -54.83
C PHE A 228 0.69 0.88 -54.10
N ILE A 229 -0.58 1.17 -54.13
CA ILE A 229 -1.64 0.40 -53.48
C ILE A 229 -2.00 -0.82 -54.35
N SER A 230 -1.87 -2.02 -53.78
CA SER A 230 -2.29 -3.29 -54.38
C SER A 230 -3.59 -3.83 -53.76
N GLY A 231 -3.94 -3.39 -52.55
CA GLY A 231 -5.17 -3.80 -51.87
C GLY A 231 -5.50 -2.96 -50.69
N LEU A 232 -6.79 -2.92 -50.31
CA LEU A 232 -7.32 -2.17 -49.18
C LEU A 232 -8.34 -3.04 -48.45
N ALA A 233 -8.35 -2.97 -47.13
CA ALA A 233 -9.35 -3.60 -46.31
C ALA A 233 -9.64 -2.73 -45.06
N PRO A 234 -10.87 -2.68 -44.56
CA PRO A 234 -11.22 -1.98 -43.34
C PRO A 234 -10.78 -2.76 -42.11
N LEU A 235 -10.36 -2.06 -41.06
CA LEU A 235 -10.08 -2.60 -39.73
C LEU A 235 -10.63 -1.64 -38.70
N ALA A 236 -11.87 -1.82 -38.27
CA ALA A 236 -12.61 -0.88 -37.45
C ALA A 236 -12.56 0.57 -38.03
N ASP A 237 -11.92 1.53 -37.37
CA ASP A 237 -11.74 2.90 -37.86
C ASP A 237 -10.41 3.11 -38.62
N GLN A 238 -9.61 2.06 -38.71
CA GLN A 238 -8.32 2.04 -39.41
C GLN A 238 -8.45 1.36 -40.79
N LEU A 239 -7.40 1.44 -41.59
CA LEU A 239 -7.29 0.76 -42.86
C LEU A 239 -6.06 -0.16 -42.89
N VAL A 240 -6.25 -1.35 -43.39
CA VAL A 240 -5.15 -2.26 -43.77
C VAL A 240 -4.86 -2.02 -45.24
N THR A 241 -3.65 -1.63 -45.55
CA THR A 241 -3.23 -1.32 -46.94
C THR A 241 -2.09 -2.22 -47.35
N LEU A 242 -2.29 -2.94 -48.44
CA LEU A 242 -1.24 -3.72 -49.10
C LEU A 242 -0.54 -2.86 -50.13
N TYR A 243 0.76 -2.64 -49.92
CA TYR A 243 1.58 -1.82 -50.81
C TYR A 243 2.53 -2.66 -51.68
N PHE A 244 2.65 -2.27 -52.92
CA PHE A 244 3.73 -2.64 -53.79
C PHE A 244 4.82 -1.57 -53.78
N VAL A 245 6.04 -1.98 -53.39
CA VAL A 245 7.19 -1.09 -53.31
C VAL A 245 8.00 -1.23 -54.61
N LYS A 246 8.10 -0.14 -55.37
CA LYS A 246 8.95 -0.05 -56.56
C LYS A 246 10.24 0.64 -56.20
N GLU A 247 11.36 -0.09 -56.19
CA GLU A 247 12.66 0.52 -55.98
C GLU A 247 13.10 1.33 -57.21
N ASN A 248 13.79 2.45 -56.94
CA ASN A 248 14.44 3.26 -57.98
C ASN A 248 15.60 2.49 -58.59
N SER A 249 15.84 2.70 -59.85
CA SER A 249 16.57 1.93 -60.86
C SER A 249 18.03 1.50 -60.57
N ASP A 250 18.59 1.74 -59.36
CA ASP A 250 20.00 1.49 -59.08
C ASP A 250 20.30 0.23 -58.23
N HIS A 251 19.28 -0.42 -57.66
CA HIS A 251 19.47 -1.65 -56.89
C HIS A 251 18.76 -2.83 -57.53
N MET A 252 19.53 -3.90 -57.80
CA MET A 252 19.18 -5.13 -58.47
C MET A 252 18.15 -6.07 -57.74
N PHE A 253 17.57 -5.61 -56.63
CA PHE A 253 16.64 -6.37 -55.82
C PHE A 253 15.30 -5.62 -55.68
N ARG A 254 14.22 -6.26 -56.11
CA ARG A 254 12.86 -5.74 -55.85
C ARG A 254 12.54 -5.82 -54.39
N ALA A 255 11.93 -4.75 -53.87
CA ALA A 255 11.53 -4.70 -52.47
C ALA A 255 10.35 -5.64 -52.16
N ARG A 256 10.27 -6.09 -50.93
CA ARG A 256 9.16 -6.92 -50.45
C ARG A 256 7.87 -6.08 -50.40
N PRO A 257 6.69 -6.67 -50.69
CA PRO A 257 5.43 -5.98 -50.46
C PRO A 257 5.26 -5.69 -48.96
N ARG A 258 4.55 -4.63 -48.64
CA ARG A 258 4.30 -4.19 -47.26
C ARG A 258 2.82 -4.26 -46.94
N LEU A 259 2.49 -4.61 -45.73
CA LEU A 259 1.14 -4.52 -45.20
C LEU A 259 1.19 -3.53 -44.05
N ASP A 260 0.54 -2.38 -44.23
CA ASP A 260 0.54 -1.32 -43.24
C ASP A 260 -0.87 -1.14 -42.67
N ILE A 261 -0.94 -0.83 -41.38
CA ILE A 261 -2.16 -0.33 -40.72
C ILE A 261 -2.04 1.16 -40.62
N ILE A 262 -2.97 1.88 -41.23
CA ILE A 262 -2.99 3.33 -41.22
C ILE A 262 -4.28 3.87 -40.62
N GLN A 263 -4.17 5.00 -39.90
CA GLN A 263 -5.30 5.79 -39.43
C GLN A 263 -5.56 6.89 -40.45
N PRO A 264 -6.68 6.88 -41.18
CA PRO A 264 -6.99 7.92 -42.13
C PRO A 264 -7.36 9.22 -41.40
N LEU A 265 -6.84 10.32 -41.88
CA LEU A 265 -7.19 11.70 -41.53
C LEU A 265 -7.78 12.40 -42.76
N PRO A 266 -8.38 13.57 -42.67
CA PRO A 266 -9.03 14.23 -43.81
C PRO A 266 -8.11 14.41 -45.02
N GLU A 267 -6.85 14.84 -44.82
CA GLU A 267 -5.88 15.17 -45.90
C GLU A 267 -4.56 14.38 -45.78
N SER A 268 -4.45 13.48 -44.80
CA SER A 268 -3.23 12.69 -44.50
C SER A 268 -3.57 11.35 -43.91
N CYS A 269 -2.55 10.56 -43.57
CA CYS A 269 -2.70 9.36 -42.79
C CYS A 269 -1.58 9.25 -41.77
N GLU A 270 -1.85 8.57 -40.66
CA GLU A 270 -0.86 8.20 -39.66
C GLU A 270 -0.57 6.70 -39.79
N GLU A 271 0.70 6.34 -39.96
CA GLU A 271 1.15 4.94 -39.97
C GLU A 271 1.16 4.40 -38.53
N ILE A 272 0.35 3.38 -38.25
CA ILE A 272 0.28 2.74 -36.93
C ILE A 272 1.22 1.55 -36.87
N SER A 273 1.27 0.75 -37.93
CA SER A 273 2.13 -0.43 -38.03
C SER A 273 2.47 -0.69 -39.48
N SER A 274 3.68 -1.15 -39.74
CA SER A 274 4.18 -1.44 -41.07
C SER A 274 5.05 -2.69 -41.08
N ASP A 275 4.63 -3.67 -41.83
CA ASP A 275 5.28 -4.97 -41.89
C ASP A 275 5.69 -5.34 -43.34
N ALA A 276 6.97 -5.68 -43.51
CA ALA A 276 7.46 -6.23 -44.78
C ALA A 276 7.12 -7.71 -44.89
N LEU A 277 6.34 -8.07 -45.89
CA LEU A 277 5.82 -9.43 -46.07
C LEU A 277 6.86 -10.38 -46.73
N THR A 278 6.98 -11.56 -46.18
CA THR A 278 7.80 -12.63 -46.75
C THR A 278 6.98 -13.51 -47.71
N VAL A 279 6.57 -12.94 -48.87
CA VAL A 279 5.82 -13.65 -49.90
C VAL A 279 6.80 -14.41 -50.80
N ARG A 280 6.45 -15.65 -51.24
CA ARG A 280 7.28 -16.43 -52.14
C ARG A 280 7.32 -15.80 -53.53
N ASN A 281 8.47 -15.84 -54.18
CA ASN A 281 8.69 -15.29 -55.51
C ASN A 281 8.28 -13.82 -55.68
N PHE A 282 8.36 -13.02 -54.64
CA PHE A 282 7.97 -11.59 -54.67
C PHE A 282 8.74 -10.78 -55.72
N GLN A 283 9.94 -11.25 -56.10
CA GLN A 283 10.81 -10.59 -57.10
C GLN A 283 10.21 -10.61 -58.48
N ASP A 284 9.37 -11.59 -58.83
CA ASP A 284 8.77 -11.77 -60.14
C ASP A 284 7.40 -11.09 -60.27
N ASN A 285 6.83 -10.61 -59.16
CA ASN A 285 5.49 -10.05 -59.10
C ASN A 285 5.47 -8.55 -59.36
N GLU A 286 4.38 -8.07 -59.93
CA GLU A 286 4.06 -6.66 -60.15
C GLU A 286 2.90 -6.21 -59.25
N CYS A 287 2.59 -4.91 -59.17
CA CYS A 287 1.51 -4.37 -58.36
C CYS A 287 0.15 -5.07 -58.62
N ARG A 288 -0.14 -5.38 -59.90
CA ARG A 288 -1.36 -6.05 -60.34
C ARG A 288 -1.48 -7.54 -59.92
N ASP A 289 -0.38 -8.15 -59.49
CA ASP A 289 -0.35 -9.58 -59.13
C ASP A 289 -0.71 -9.80 -57.66
N TYR A 290 -0.73 -8.73 -56.86
CA TYR A 290 -1.16 -8.80 -55.49
C TYR A 290 -2.63 -8.42 -55.33
N ARG A 291 -3.30 -9.09 -54.42
CA ARG A 291 -4.66 -8.75 -53.97
C ARG A 291 -4.78 -8.87 -52.45
N LEU A 292 -5.64 -8.08 -51.86
CA LEU A 292 -5.99 -8.14 -50.47
C LEU A 292 -7.50 -8.40 -50.36
N GLU A 293 -7.85 -9.51 -49.74
CA GLU A 293 -9.23 -9.84 -49.41
C GLU A 293 -9.37 -9.95 -47.89
N HIS A 294 -10.55 -9.69 -47.35
CA HIS A 294 -10.78 -9.76 -45.93
C HIS A 294 -12.08 -10.49 -45.59
N SER A 295 -12.13 -11.10 -44.41
CA SER A 295 -13.36 -11.63 -43.82
C SER A 295 -13.95 -10.60 -42.86
N GLU A 296 -15.24 -10.30 -43.04
CA GLU A 296 -15.91 -9.29 -42.22
C GLU A 296 -16.10 -9.75 -40.76
N GLY A 297 -16.17 -11.06 -40.51
CA GLY A 297 -16.48 -11.63 -39.19
C GLY A 297 -15.30 -11.80 -38.24
N GLU A 298 -14.08 -11.99 -38.76
CA GLU A 298 -12.92 -12.44 -37.95
C GLU A 298 -11.67 -11.53 -38.05
N SER A 299 -11.73 -10.36 -38.68
CA SER A 299 -10.54 -9.50 -38.93
C SER A 299 -9.36 -10.27 -39.55
N LEU A 300 -9.66 -11.17 -40.48
CA LEU A 300 -8.67 -11.92 -41.24
C LEU A 300 -8.42 -11.25 -42.57
N PHE A 301 -7.15 -11.06 -42.91
CA PHE A 301 -6.71 -10.45 -44.17
C PHE A 301 -5.90 -11.44 -44.95
N TYR A 302 -6.35 -11.72 -46.17
CA TYR A 302 -5.71 -12.67 -47.09
C TYR A 302 -4.92 -11.88 -48.13
N ILE A 303 -3.61 -12.05 -48.11
CA ILE A 303 -2.68 -11.48 -49.10
C ILE A 303 -2.43 -12.55 -50.13
N ILE A 304 -2.98 -12.32 -51.34
CA ILE A 304 -2.90 -13.26 -52.43
C ILE A 304 -1.82 -12.81 -53.41
N SER A 305 -0.91 -13.69 -53.75
CA SER A 305 0.07 -13.56 -54.80
C SER A 305 0.06 -14.81 -55.71
N PRO A 306 0.63 -14.79 -56.92
CA PRO A 306 0.58 -15.94 -57.84
C PRO A 306 1.07 -17.25 -57.26
N LYS A 307 2.05 -17.24 -56.35
CA LYS A 307 2.69 -18.45 -55.82
C LYS A 307 2.62 -18.58 -54.31
N ASP A 308 1.93 -17.66 -53.64
CA ASP A 308 1.80 -17.70 -52.15
C ASP A 308 0.50 -17.03 -51.70
N ILE A 309 -0.08 -17.53 -50.62
CA ILE A 309 -1.19 -16.89 -49.92
C ILE A 309 -0.81 -16.79 -48.45
N VAL A 310 -0.77 -15.56 -47.97
CA VAL A 310 -0.45 -15.23 -46.56
C VAL A 310 -1.70 -14.69 -45.88
N VAL A 311 -2.00 -15.19 -44.71
CA VAL A 311 -3.11 -14.71 -43.86
C VAL A 311 -2.53 -13.86 -42.78
N ALA A 312 -2.98 -12.62 -42.71
CA ALA A 312 -2.69 -11.72 -41.61
C ALA A 312 -3.90 -11.66 -40.65
N LYS A 313 -3.64 -11.73 -39.39
CA LYS A 313 -4.64 -11.77 -38.33
C LYS A 313 -4.24 -10.80 -37.22
N GLU A 314 -5.20 -10.10 -36.58
CA GLU A 314 -4.92 -9.35 -35.39
C GLU A 314 -4.34 -10.25 -34.30
N ARG A 315 -3.33 -9.73 -33.59
CA ARG A 315 -2.74 -10.43 -32.44
C ARG A 315 -3.70 -10.44 -31.29
N ASP A 316 -3.89 -11.62 -30.73
CA ASP A 316 -4.66 -11.78 -29.51
C ASP A 316 -3.79 -11.54 -28.25
N GLN A 317 -4.40 -11.64 -27.07
CA GLN A 317 -3.70 -11.46 -25.79
C GLN A 317 -2.62 -12.53 -25.58
N ASP A 318 -2.84 -13.72 -26.08
CA ASP A 318 -1.84 -14.79 -26.01
C ASP A 318 -0.62 -14.47 -26.88
N ASP A 319 -0.82 -13.89 -28.07
CA ASP A 319 0.26 -13.44 -28.97
C ASP A 319 1.05 -12.25 -28.36
N HIS A 320 0.36 -11.36 -27.65
CA HIS A 320 1.01 -10.28 -26.90
C HIS A 320 1.92 -10.85 -25.81
N ILE A 321 1.44 -11.83 -25.07
CA ILE A 321 2.24 -12.52 -24.04
C ILE A 321 3.44 -13.23 -24.67
N ASP A 322 3.25 -13.93 -25.79
CA ASP A 322 4.34 -14.58 -26.51
C ASP A 322 5.44 -13.58 -26.90
N TRP A 323 5.05 -12.42 -27.44
CA TRP A 323 5.99 -11.37 -27.81
C TRP A 323 6.77 -10.82 -26.62
N LEU A 324 6.08 -10.58 -25.48
CA LEU A 324 6.73 -10.15 -24.25
C LEU A 324 7.73 -11.18 -23.72
N LEU A 325 7.38 -12.47 -23.79
CA LEU A 325 8.27 -13.57 -23.39
C LEU A 325 9.48 -13.69 -24.31
N GLU A 326 9.33 -13.55 -25.64
CA GLU A 326 10.43 -13.53 -26.60
C GLU A 326 11.42 -12.37 -26.33
N LYS A 327 10.88 -11.19 -25.97
CA LYS A 327 11.68 -10.03 -25.57
C LYS A 327 12.24 -10.12 -24.15
N LYS A 328 11.98 -11.23 -23.43
CA LYS A 328 12.37 -11.46 -22.02
C LYS A 328 11.80 -10.44 -21.04
N LYS A 329 10.65 -9.85 -21.38
CA LYS A 329 9.91 -8.91 -20.54
C LYS A 329 8.90 -9.65 -19.64
N TYR A 330 9.42 -10.57 -18.82
CA TYR A 330 8.59 -11.48 -18.02
C TYR A 330 7.64 -10.78 -17.05
N GLU A 331 8.03 -9.63 -16.53
CA GLU A 331 7.18 -8.88 -15.58
C GLU A 331 5.94 -8.32 -16.28
N GLU A 332 6.15 -7.70 -17.46
CA GLU A 332 5.05 -7.17 -18.28
C GLU A 332 4.15 -8.33 -18.76
N ALA A 333 4.75 -9.47 -19.16
CA ALA A 333 4.02 -10.66 -19.56
C ALA A 333 3.14 -11.23 -18.45
N LEU A 334 3.65 -11.27 -17.22
CA LEU A 334 2.89 -11.74 -16.07
C LEU A 334 1.72 -10.80 -15.74
N MET A 335 1.95 -9.48 -15.78
CA MET A 335 0.89 -8.49 -15.56
C MET A 335 -0.20 -8.57 -16.63
N ALA A 336 0.19 -8.69 -17.91
CA ALA A 336 -0.75 -8.84 -19.02
C ALA A 336 -1.59 -10.11 -18.86
N ALA A 337 -0.96 -11.23 -18.47
CA ALA A 337 -1.63 -12.49 -18.23
C ALA A 337 -2.61 -12.43 -17.04
N GLU A 338 -2.29 -11.74 -15.98
CA GLU A 338 -3.18 -11.55 -14.82
C GLU A 338 -4.41 -10.70 -15.16
N ILE A 339 -4.21 -9.60 -15.91
CA ILE A 339 -5.31 -8.72 -16.33
C ILE A 339 -6.26 -9.46 -17.28
N SER A 340 -5.70 -10.25 -18.18
CA SER A 340 -6.45 -10.94 -19.26
C SER A 340 -6.79 -12.38 -18.92
N PHE A 341 -6.75 -12.80 -17.69
CA PHE A 341 -6.91 -14.20 -17.23
C PHE A 341 -8.09 -14.96 -17.85
N LYS A 342 -9.21 -14.27 -18.10
CA LYS A 342 -10.40 -14.91 -18.72
C LYS A 342 -10.28 -15.11 -20.24
N ASN A 343 -9.41 -14.37 -20.91
CA ASN A 343 -9.29 -14.32 -22.36
C ASN A 343 -8.10 -15.14 -22.88
N ILE A 344 -7.22 -15.59 -21.99
CA ILE A 344 -6.05 -16.39 -22.32
C ILE A 344 -6.47 -17.85 -22.50
N LYS A 345 -6.07 -18.45 -23.62
CA LYS A 345 -6.37 -19.84 -23.95
C LYS A 345 -5.12 -20.72 -24.05
N ARG A 346 -4.00 -20.15 -24.46
CA ARG A 346 -2.74 -20.86 -24.72
C ARG A 346 -1.75 -20.82 -23.59
N HIS A 347 -1.80 -19.76 -22.78
CA HIS A 347 -0.88 -19.54 -21.68
C HIS A 347 -1.50 -19.80 -20.32
N ASP A 348 -0.65 -20.21 -19.39
CA ASP A 348 -0.98 -20.38 -17.99
C ASP A 348 -0.17 -19.37 -17.19
N VAL A 349 -0.86 -18.53 -16.43
CA VAL A 349 -0.27 -17.50 -15.56
C VAL A 349 0.82 -18.08 -14.66
N GLN A 350 0.59 -19.29 -14.12
CA GLN A 350 1.55 -19.97 -13.26
C GLN A 350 2.84 -20.34 -14.02
N LYS A 351 2.74 -20.80 -15.26
CA LYS A 351 3.91 -21.13 -16.09
C LYS A 351 4.72 -19.89 -16.46
N ILE A 352 4.05 -18.77 -16.79
CA ILE A 352 4.70 -17.48 -17.05
C ILE A 352 5.43 -17.01 -15.79
N GLY A 353 4.77 -17.07 -14.63
CA GLY A 353 5.37 -16.72 -13.34
C GLY A 353 6.60 -17.55 -13.01
N MET A 354 6.54 -18.87 -13.25
CA MET A 354 7.70 -19.77 -13.09
C MET A 354 8.83 -19.41 -14.04
N GLY A 355 8.52 -19.09 -15.31
CA GLY A 355 9.48 -18.58 -16.26
C GLY A 355 10.17 -17.29 -15.78
N TYR A 356 9.41 -16.38 -15.17
CA TYR A 356 9.94 -15.17 -14.60
C TYR A 356 10.89 -15.43 -13.41
N ILE A 357 10.50 -16.30 -12.48
CA ILE A 357 11.36 -16.73 -11.37
C ILE A 357 12.65 -17.34 -11.91
N ASN A 358 12.56 -18.21 -12.93
CA ASN A 358 13.74 -18.81 -13.58
C ASN A 358 14.70 -17.76 -14.13
N HIS A 359 14.15 -16.78 -14.84
CA HIS A 359 14.93 -15.68 -15.41
C HIS A 359 15.64 -14.84 -14.34
N LEU A 360 14.95 -14.53 -13.22
CA LEU A 360 15.55 -13.80 -12.11
C LEU A 360 16.67 -14.58 -11.44
N VAL A 361 16.49 -15.89 -11.25
CA VAL A 361 17.52 -16.78 -10.71
C VAL A 361 18.74 -16.86 -11.63
N GLU A 362 18.54 -16.96 -12.94
CA GLU A 362 19.63 -16.95 -13.95
C GLU A 362 20.40 -15.63 -13.94
N LYS A 363 19.71 -14.53 -13.67
CA LYS A 363 20.29 -13.19 -13.57
C LYS A 363 21.05 -12.96 -12.25
N GLY A 364 20.87 -13.84 -11.27
CA GLY A 364 21.45 -13.74 -9.93
C GLY A 364 20.69 -12.84 -8.96
N ASP A 365 19.49 -12.40 -9.32
CA ASP A 365 18.61 -11.59 -8.44
C ASP A 365 17.68 -12.50 -7.62
N TYR A 366 18.29 -13.10 -6.61
CA TYR A 366 17.61 -14.10 -5.77
C TYR A 366 16.54 -13.51 -4.87
N ASP A 367 16.72 -12.26 -4.42
CA ASP A 367 15.75 -11.59 -3.56
C ASP A 367 14.47 -11.24 -4.34
N ALA A 368 14.61 -10.75 -5.58
CA ALA A 368 13.47 -10.50 -6.44
C ALA A 368 12.76 -11.81 -6.81
N ALA A 369 13.51 -12.87 -7.11
CA ALA A 369 12.95 -14.21 -7.40
C ALA A 369 12.15 -14.74 -6.20
N ALA A 370 12.69 -14.68 -5.00
CA ALA A 370 12.03 -15.12 -3.78
C ALA A 370 10.75 -14.33 -3.47
N ARG A 371 10.77 -13.02 -3.68
CA ARG A 371 9.59 -12.16 -3.53
C ARG A 371 8.48 -12.54 -4.49
N LYS A 372 8.81 -12.84 -5.74
CA LYS A 372 7.82 -13.25 -6.75
C LYS A 372 7.26 -14.65 -6.47
N CYS A 373 8.01 -15.54 -5.81
CA CYS A 373 7.52 -16.87 -5.39
C CYS A 373 6.22 -16.78 -4.60
N GLN A 374 6.08 -15.82 -3.70
CA GLN A 374 4.89 -15.66 -2.88
C GLN A 374 3.61 -15.49 -3.72
N LYS A 375 3.71 -14.74 -4.81
CA LYS A 375 2.58 -14.47 -5.71
C LYS A 375 2.34 -15.61 -6.70
N VAL A 376 3.41 -16.13 -7.30
CA VAL A 376 3.34 -17.12 -8.39
C VAL A 376 3.00 -18.51 -7.88
N LEU A 377 3.60 -18.95 -6.78
CA LEU A 377 3.40 -20.30 -6.24
C LEU A 377 2.07 -20.44 -5.50
N GLY A 378 1.53 -19.32 -4.99
CA GLY A 378 0.24 -19.27 -4.33
C GLY A 378 0.07 -20.32 -3.24
N LYS A 379 -0.94 -21.17 -3.35
CA LYS A 379 -1.26 -22.23 -2.39
C LYS A 379 -0.73 -23.62 -2.81
N ASN A 380 0.12 -23.72 -3.81
CA ASN A 380 0.64 -25.00 -4.28
C ASN A 380 1.87 -25.45 -3.47
N MET A 381 1.67 -26.41 -2.58
CA MET A 381 2.70 -26.94 -1.69
C MET A 381 3.89 -27.55 -2.43
N GLU A 382 3.64 -28.34 -3.48
CA GLU A 382 4.71 -29.03 -4.22
C GLU A 382 5.64 -28.05 -4.94
N LEU A 383 5.08 -27.00 -5.54
CA LEU A 383 5.88 -25.96 -6.20
C LEU A 383 6.73 -25.17 -5.19
N TRP A 384 6.19 -24.86 -4.01
CA TRP A 384 6.94 -24.23 -2.95
C TRP A 384 8.13 -25.09 -2.50
N GLU A 385 7.89 -26.37 -2.24
CA GLU A 385 8.95 -27.28 -1.80
C GLU A 385 10.03 -27.44 -2.87
N ASN A 386 9.65 -27.57 -4.15
CA ASN A 386 10.58 -27.65 -5.26
C ASN A 386 11.46 -26.38 -5.36
N GLU A 387 10.85 -25.21 -5.24
CA GLU A 387 11.61 -23.95 -5.27
C GLU A 387 12.52 -23.79 -4.06
N VAL A 388 12.10 -24.16 -2.85
CA VAL A 388 12.97 -24.14 -1.67
C VAL A 388 14.17 -25.07 -1.88
N TYR A 389 13.98 -26.27 -2.42
CA TYR A 389 15.10 -27.17 -2.73
C TYR A 389 16.03 -26.59 -3.81
N ARG A 390 15.48 -25.88 -4.78
CA ARG A 390 16.26 -25.18 -5.79
C ARG A 390 17.12 -24.08 -5.17
N PHE A 391 16.54 -23.21 -4.32
CA PHE A 391 17.26 -22.19 -3.58
C PHE A 391 18.34 -22.78 -2.66
N LYS A 392 18.08 -23.96 -2.08
CA LYS A 392 19.10 -24.72 -1.33
C LYS A 392 20.26 -25.12 -2.21
N THR A 393 20.00 -25.66 -3.40
CA THR A 393 21.04 -26.12 -4.35
C THR A 393 21.94 -24.96 -4.80
N ILE A 394 21.37 -23.77 -4.95
CA ILE A 394 22.07 -22.54 -5.31
C ILE A 394 22.79 -21.91 -4.09
N GLY A 395 22.49 -22.35 -2.87
CA GLY A 395 23.05 -21.78 -1.63
C GLY A 395 22.40 -20.47 -1.20
N GLN A 396 21.20 -20.16 -1.66
CA GLN A 396 20.49 -18.89 -1.40
C GLN A 396 19.20 -19.07 -0.58
N LEU A 397 19.22 -20.00 0.37
CA LEU A 397 18.07 -20.25 1.27
C LEU A 397 17.64 -19.01 2.06
N LYS A 398 18.59 -18.10 2.34
CA LYS A 398 18.28 -16.86 3.07
C LYS A 398 17.28 -15.97 2.32
N ALA A 399 17.40 -15.86 1.01
CA ALA A 399 16.52 -15.03 0.21
C ALA A 399 15.05 -15.51 0.27
N ILE A 400 14.81 -16.82 0.18
CA ILE A 400 13.45 -17.36 0.16
C ILE A 400 12.82 -17.49 1.56
N SER A 401 13.63 -17.56 2.61
CA SER A 401 13.16 -17.81 3.99
C SER A 401 12.11 -16.82 4.49
N GLN A 402 12.22 -15.54 4.06
CA GLN A 402 11.30 -14.47 4.47
C GLN A 402 9.90 -14.60 3.86
N TYR A 403 9.79 -15.25 2.69
CA TYR A 403 8.58 -15.33 1.89
C TYR A 403 7.83 -16.65 2.02
N LEU A 404 8.32 -17.58 2.84
CA LEU A 404 7.67 -18.87 3.06
C LEU A 404 6.27 -18.73 3.63
N PRO A 405 5.32 -19.57 3.21
CA PRO A 405 3.98 -19.57 3.75
C PRO A 405 3.97 -19.99 5.23
N ARG A 406 3.26 -19.22 6.07
CA ARG A 406 3.23 -19.39 7.53
C ARG A 406 1.80 -19.48 8.10
N GLY A 407 0.78 -19.38 7.23
CA GLY A 407 -0.64 -19.33 7.60
C GLY A 407 -1.41 -20.58 7.22
N ASP A 408 -2.45 -20.40 6.39
CA ASP A 408 -3.32 -21.49 5.93
C ASP A 408 -2.56 -22.56 5.14
N LEU A 409 -1.59 -22.15 4.33
CA LEU A 409 -0.67 -23.08 3.68
C LEU A 409 0.53 -23.30 4.59
N ARG A 410 0.80 -24.56 4.90
CA ARG A 410 1.99 -25.00 5.64
C ARG A 410 2.74 -26.02 4.79
N LEU A 411 4.04 -25.83 4.67
CA LEU A 411 4.91 -26.82 4.03
C LEU A 411 5.24 -27.95 5.01
N ARG A 412 5.87 -29.00 4.54
CA ARG A 412 6.35 -30.05 5.42
C ARG A 412 7.33 -29.51 6.47
N PRO A 413 7.24 -29.93 7.74
CA PRO A 413 8.15 -29.44 8.80
C PRO A 413 9.62 -29.52 8.46
N ALA A 414 10.03 -30.56 7.75
CA ALA A 414 11.41 -30.77 7.30
C ALA A 414 11.97 -29.62 6.44
N ILE A 415 11.09 -28.87 5.73
CA ILE A 415 11.51 -27.72 4.94
C ILE A 415 11.92 -26.55 5.85
N TYR A 416 11.12 -26.26 6.85
CA TYR A 416 11.42 -25.20 7.84
C TYR A 416 12.67 -25.57 8.65
N GLU A 417 12.75 -26.82 9.12
CA GLU A 417 13.91 -27.34 9.85
C GLU A 417 15.20 -27.22 9.02
N MET A 418 15.14 -27.54 7.74
CA MET A 418 16.28 -27.45 6.84
C MET A 418 16.81 -26.00 6.75
N ILE A 419 15.90 -25.03 6.64
CA ILE A 419 16.27 -23.62 6.59
C ILE A 419 16.83 -23.16 7.93
N LEU A 420 16.19 -23.52 9.05
CA LEU A 420 16.68 -23.20 10.38
C LEU A 420 18.09 -23.80 10.62
N HIS A 421 18.34 -25.02 10.17
CA HIS A 421 19.67 -25.61 10.23
C HIS A 421 20.72 -24.88 9.41
N GLU A 422 20.36 -24.36 8.24
CA GLU A 422 21.27 -23.58 7.42
C GLU A 422 21.62 -22.25 8.07
N PHE A 423 20.62 -21.53 8.61
CA PHE A 423 20.85 -20.32 9.38
C PHE A 423 21.67 -20.58 10.65
N LEU A 424 21.41 -21.66 11.34
CA LEU A 424 22.17 -22.05 12.54
C LEU A 424 23.65 -22.31 12.25
N LYS A 425 24.01 -22.70 11.03
CA LYS A 425 25.41 -22.86 10.61
C LYS A 425 26.07 -21.55 10.17
N THR A 426 25.33 -20.64 9.58
CA THR A 426 25.89 -19.48 8.84
C THR A 426 25.58 -18.14 9.49
N ASP A 427 24.47 -18.02 10.27
CA ASP A 427 23.94 -16.74 10.74
C ASP A 427 23.04 -16.91 11.96
N TYR A 428 23.62 -16.76 13.14
CA TYR A 428 22.88 -16.91 14.40
C TYR A 428 21.82 -15.81 14.64
N GLU A 429 22.07 -14.58 14.16
CA GLU A 429 21.11 -13.48 14.28
C GLU A 429 19.89 -13.71 13.38
N GLY A 430 20.15 -14.12 12.13
CA GLY A 430 19.07 -14.53 11.22
C GLY A 430 18.28 -15.72 11.76
N PHE A 431 18.93 -16.70 12.35
CA PHE A 431 18.28 -17.83 13.00
C PHE A 431 17.34 -17.38 14.13
N ALA A 432 17.85 -16.52 15.02
CA ALA A 432 17.05 -15.99 16.13
C ALA A 432 15.82 -15.20 15.63
N THR A 433 15.98 -14.43 14.56
CA THR A 433 14.88 -13.70 13.93
C THR A 433 13.79 -14.64 13.39
N LEU A 434 14.20 -15.70 12.69
CA LEU A 434 13.26 -16.69 12.17
C LEU A 434 12.50 -17.41 13.29
N ILE A 435 13.15 -17.77 14.39
CA ILE A 435 12.50 -18.43 15.54
C ILE A 435 11.43 -17.51 16.17
N ARG A 436 11.66 -16.21 16.21
CA ARG A 436 10.67 -15.24 16.73
C ARG A 436 9.49 -15.02 15.80
N GLU A 437 9.77 -15.01 14.49
CA GLU A 437 8.76 -14.76 13.47
C GLU A 437 7.92 -15.99 13.12
N TRP A 438 8.50 -17.19 13.22
CA TRP A 438 7.84 -18.41 12.80
C TRP A 438 7.05 -19.04 13.94
N PRO A 439 5.77 -19.37 13.70
CA PRO A 439 4.99 -20.15 14.68
C PRO A 439 5.70 -21.47 15.00
N GLY A 440 5.79 -21.82 16.29
CA GLY A 440 6.45 -23.04 16.75
C GLY A 440 5.83 -24.35 16.25
N GLU A 441 4.64 -24.28 15.65
CA GLU A 441 3.94 -25.41 15.02
C GLU A 441 4.48 -25.80 13.63
N LEU A 442 5.31 -24.93 13.02
CA LEU A 442 5.83 -25.15 11.66
C LEU A 442 6.97 -26.18 11.60
N TYR A 443 7.66 -26.42 12.69
CA TYR A 443 8.82 -27.28 12.78
C TYR A 443 8.82 -28.09 14.08
N ASN A 444 9.61 -29.15 14.13
CA ASN A 444 9.80 -29.92 15.37
C ASN A 444 10.71 -29.16 16.33
N ASN A 445 10.12 -28.52 17.33
CA ASN A 445 10.83 -27.71 18.30
C ASN A 445 11.94 -28.49 19.02
N MET A 446 11.68 -29.74 19.39
CA MET A 446 12.67 -30.61 20.07
C MET A 446 13.91 -30.86 19.21
N ALA A 447 13.75 -31.04 17.90
CA ALA A 447 14.88 -31.24 16.98
C ALA A 447 15.74 -29.97 16.89
N ILE A 448 15.12 -28.80 16.84
CA ILE A 448 15.81 -27.51 16.81
C ILE A 448 16.52 -27.23 18.14
N VAL A 449 15.85 -27.48 19.29
CA VAL A 449 16.49 -27.38 20.63
C VAL A 449 17.73 -28.23 20.71
N GLN A 450 17.68 -29.47 20.22
CA GLN A 450 18.85 -30.36 20.20
C GLN A 450 19.98 -29.80 19.33
N ALA A 451 19.65 -29.30 18.15
CA ALA A 451 20.63 -28.69 17.24
C ALA A 451 21.29 -27.44 17.86
N VAL A 452 20.51 -26.57 18.52
CA VAL A 452 21.06 -25.39 19.23
C VAL A 452 21.96 -25.80 20.38
N ASN A 453 21.57 -26.83 21.16
CA ASN A 453 22.42 -27.36 22.23
C ASN A 453 23.75 -27.93 21.70
N ASP A 454 23.74 -28.59 20.54
CA ASP A 454 24.98 -29.10 19.92
C ASP A 454 25.90 -27.98 19.43
N HIS A 455 25.34 -26.85 18.99
CA HIS A 455 26.14 -25.65 18.68
C HIS A 455 26.64 -24.97 19.93
N LEU A 456 25.85 -24.89 21.01
CA LEU A 456 26.27 -24.34 22.31
C LEU A 456 27.37 -25.16 23.00
N LYS A 457 27.51 -26.46 22.72
CA LYS A 457 28.67 -27.24 23.17
C LYS A 457 29.98 -26.71 22.60
N ARG A 458 29.97 -26.10 21.40
CA ARG A 458 31.14 -25.50 20.76
C ARG A 458 31.38 -24.07 21.22
N ASP A 459 30.35 -23.32 21.48
CA ASP A 459 30.38 -21.92 21.93
C ASP A 459 29.38 -21.71 23.08
N PRO A 460 29.75 -22.06 24.35
CA PRO A 460 28.82 -22.01 25.51
C PRO A 460 28.43 -20.59 25.94
N ALA A 461 29.16 -19.58 25.45
CA ALA A 461 28.95 -18.18 25.85
C ALA A 461 28.14 -17.38 24.81
N ASN A 462 27.71 -18.00 23.74
CA ASN A 462 26.99 -17.30 22.68
C ASN A 462 25.63 -16.79 23.17
N ARG A 463 25.55 -15.47 23.32
CA ARG A 463 24.38 -14.80 23.89
C ARG A 463 23.13 -14.97 23.02
N THR A 464 23.27 -14.85 21.69
CA THR A 464 22.18 -14.98 20.74
C THR A 464 21.56 -16.38 20.79
N LEU A 465 22.40 -17.42 20.75
CA LEU A 465 21.94 -18.82 20.82
C LEU A 465 21.29 -19.14 22.16
N LEU A 466 21.83 -18.63 23.27
CA LEU A 466 21.22 -18.83 24.59
C LEU A 466 19.85 -18.14 24.68
N THR A 467 19.72 -16.92 24.16
CA THR A 467 18.44 -16.22 24.14
C THR A 467 17.41 -16.99 23.30
N THR A 468 17.81 -17.43 22.11
CA THR A 468 16.93 -18.20 21.23
C THR A 468 16.54 -19.55 21.83
N LEU A 469 17.47 -20.22 22.56
CA LEU A 469 17.19 -21.45 23.29
C LEU A 469 16.12 -21.21 24.38
N ALA A 470 16.21 -20.11 25.09
CA ALA A 470 15.20 -19.75 26.08
C ALA A 470 13.82 -19.50 25.43
N GLU A 471 13.78 -18.82 24.27
CA GLU A 471 12.56 -18.64 23.47
C GLU A 471 11.97 -19.99 23.04
N LEU A 472 12.81 -20.92 22.55
CA LEU A 472 12.38 -22.27 22.16
C LEU A 472 11.82 -23.08 23.33
N TYR A 473 12.44 -23.00 24.53
CA TYR A 473 11.90 -23.61 25.74
C TYR A 473 10.57 -22.99 26.16
N THR A 474 10.38 -21.71 25.91
CA THR A 474 9.12 -21.02 26.16
C THR A 474 8.01 -21.55 25.25
N TYR A 475 8.30 -21.81 23.97
CA TYR A 475 7.36 -22.44 23.04
C TYR A 475 7.00 -23.89 23.48
N ASP A 476 7.96 -24.62 24.04
CA ASP A 476 7.77 -26.00 24.51
C ASP A 476 7.16 -26.07 25.93
N GLN A 477 6.74 -24.92 26.47
CA GLN A 477 6.18 -24.78 27.82
C GLN A 477 7.15 -25.20 28.96
N ARG A 478 8.43 -25.29 28.67
CA ARG A 478 9.48 -25.59 29.65
C ARG A 478 10.03 -24.30 30.27
N TYR A 479 9.14 -23.61 30.94
CA TYR A 479 9.41 -22.25 31.44
C TYR A 479 10.54 -22.21 32.46
N ASP A 480 10.70 -23.26 33.26
CA ASP A 480 11.78 -23.35 34.26
C ASP A 480 13.16 -23.27 33.63
N ARG A 481 13.38 -23.98 32.52
CA ARG A 481 14.64 -23.95 31.78
C ARG A 481 14.83 -22.62 31.04
N ALA A 482 13.77 -22.06 30.50
CA ALA A 482 13.80 -20.76 29.87
C ALA A 482 14.19 -19.68 30.89
N LEU A 483 13.56 -19.71 32.06
CA LEU A 483 13.84 -18.79 33.18
C LEU A 483 15.30 -18.85 33.61
N GLU A 484 15.87 -20.05 33.76
CA GLU A 484 17.27 -20.23 34.15
C GLU A 484 18.24 -19.56 33.17
N ILE A 485 17.98 -19.72 31.88
CA ILE A 485 18.81 -19.09 30.82
C ILE A 485 18.64 -17.57 30.83
N TYR A 486 17.42 -17.07 30.91
CA TYR A 486 17.17 -15.63 30.94
C TYR A 486 17.77 -14.93 32.15
N LEU A 487 17.72 -15.57 33.32
CA LEU A 487 18.38 -15.06 34.53
C LEU A 487 19.91 -15.03 34.36
N ARG A 488 20.50 -16.09 33.80
CA ARG A 488 21.93 -16.18 33.50
C ARG A 488 22.37 -15.10 32.52
N LEU A 489 21.55 -14.82 31.51
CA LEU A 489 21.82 -13.80 30.49
C LEU A 489 21.54 -12.37 30.95
N ARG A 490 20.93 -12.17 32.10
CA ARG A 490 20.39 -10.90 32.58
C ARG A 490 19.50 -10.21 31.51
N HIS A 491 18.56 -10.97 30.93
CA HIS A 491 17.71 -10.49 29.86
C HIS A 491 16.44 -9.80 30.42
N LYS A 492 16.07 -8.63 29.86
CA LYS A 492 14.95 -7.81 30.33
C LYS A 492 13.58 -8.53 30.26
N ASP A 493 13.46 -9.50 29.38
CA ASP A 493 12.20 -10.24 29.14
C ASP A 493 11.88 -11.23 30.27
N VAL A 494 12.77 -11.42 31.25
CA VAL A 494 12.53 -12.26 32.43
C VAL A 494 11.23 -11.86 33.14
N TYR A 495 11.01 -10.57 33.32
CA TYR A 495 9.82 -10.08 34.02
C TYR A 495 8.53 -10.34 33.22
N GLN A 496 8.57 -10.16 31.90
CA GLN A 496 7.44 -10.48 31.02
C GLN A 496 7.12 -11.97 30.99
N LEU A 497 8.15 -12.82 30.97
CA LEU A 497 8.00 -14.27 31.00
C LEU A 497 7.33 -14.73 32.29
N ILE A 498 7.82 -14.24 33.44
CA ILE A 498 7.26 -14.58 34.75
C ILE A 498 5.79 -14.19 34.84
N HIS A 499 5.46 -12.98 34.37
CA HIS A 499 4.09 -12.46 34.44
C HIS A 499 3.14 -13.16 33.50
N LYS A 500 3.60 -13.42 32.24
CA LYS A 500 2.79 -14.03 31.19
C LYS A 500 2.44 -15.49 31.48
N HIS A 501 3.35 -16.22 32.13
CA HIS A 501 3.23 -17.67 32.36
C HIS A 501 3.06 -18.07 33.81
N ASP A 502 2.83 -17.11 34.69
CA ASP A 502 2.56 -17.33 36.10
C ASP A 502 3.63 -18.16 36.84
N LEU A 503 4.91 -17.83 36.58
CA LEU A 503 6.05 -18.60 37.09
C LEU A 503 6.47 -18.19 38.53
N PHE A 504 5.57 -17.63 39.34
CA PHE A 504 5.90 -17.09 40.65
C PHE A 504 6.41 -18.14 41.63
N SER A 505 5.89 -19.35 41.56
CA SER A 505 6.38 -20.48 42.37
C SER A 505 7.81 -20.92 42.02
N SER A 506 8.23 -20.73 40.76
CA SER A 506 9.58 -21.09 40.28
C SER A 506 10.64 -20.05 40.60
N ILE A 507 10.24 -18.87 41.05
CA ILE A 507 11.16 -17.78 41.41
C ILE A 507 11.31 -17.58 42.90
N GLU A 508 10.51 -18.21 43.73
CA GLU A 508 10.58 -18.08 45.19
C GLU A 508 11.99 -18.25 45.77
N ASP A 509 12.75 -19.22 45.26
CA ASP A 509 14.14 -19.48 45.65
C ASP A 509 15.19 -18.69 44.84
N LYS A 510 14.76 -17.79 43.92
CA LYS A 510 15.62 -17.02 43.01
C LYS A 510 15.43 -15.51 43.10
N ILE A 511 14.73 -15.05 44.14
CA ILE A 511 14.39 -13.63 44.37
C ILE A 511 15.65 -12.77 44.40
N ILE A 512 16.74 -13.22 45.06
CA ILE A 512 18.01 -12.53 45.12
C ILE A 512 18.57 -12.27 43.71
N LEU A 513 18.60 -13.30 42.85
CA LEU A 513 19.10 -13.18 41.50
C LEU A 513 18.26 -12.20 40.65
N LEU A 514 16.95 -12.19 40.87
CA LEU A 514 16.03 -11.29 40.19
C LEU A 514 16.24 -9.85 40.61
N MET A 515 16.48 -9.60 41.92
CA MET A 515 16.75 -8.27 42.46
C MET A 515 18.15 -7.77 42.10
N ASP A 516 19.15 -8.65 42.00
CA ASP A 516 20.49 -8.31 41.51
C ASP A 516 20.50 -7.90 40.04
N PHE A 517 19.46 -8.30 39.29
CA PHE A 517 19.30 -7.92 37.89
C PHE A 517 18.73 -6.49 37.70
N ASP A 518 17.56 -6.22 38.29
CA ASP A 518 16.90 -4.90 38.28
C ASP A 518 16.09 -4.75 39.56
N LYS A 519 16.67 -4.05 40.52
CA LYS A 519 16.10 -3.85 41.89
C LYS A 519 14.67 -3.30 41.82
N GLU A 520 14.48 -2.26 40.99
CA GLU A 520 13.22 -1.56 40.94
C GLU A 520 12.07 -2.38 40.35
N LYS A 521 12.31 -3.00 39.21
CA LYS A 521 11.30 -3.83 38.55
C LYS A 521 11.00 -5.11 39.29
N ALA A 522 12.04 -5.71 39.92
CA ALA A 522 11.83 -6.89 40.76
C ALA A 522 10.92 -6.59 41.94
N VAL A 523 11.17 -5.46 42.63
CA VAL A 523 10.33 -5.07 43.76
C VAL A 523 8.91 -4.74 43.31
N ASP A 524 8.73 -3.98 42.21
CA ASP A 524 7.38 -3.71 41.67
C ASP A 524 6.62 -4.99 41.37
N MET A 525 7.27 -5.94 40.69
CA MET A 525 6.66 -7.20 40.33
C MET A 525 6.27 -8.02 41.58
N LEU A 526 7.14 -8.10 42.60
CA LEU A 526 6.87 -8.82 43.84
C LEU A 526 5.71 -8.16 44.61
N LEU A 527 5.66 -6.83 44.68
CA LEU A 527 4.59 -6.09 45.34
C LEU A 527 3.24 -6.19 44.60
N ASP A 528 3.28 -6.25 43.25
CA ASP A 528 2.07 -6.38 42.44
C ASP A 528 1.46 -7.81 42.51
N ASN A 529 2.25 -8.80 42.91
CA ASN A 529 1.83 -10.20 43.00
C ASN A 529 2.01 -10.79 44.42
N GLU A 530 1.72 -9.98 45.42
CA GLU A 530 1.80 -10.38 46.85
C GLU A 530 0.90 -11.60 47.19
N ASP A 531 -0.19 -11.76 46.42
CA ASP A 531 -1.09 -12.89 46.55
C ASP A 531 -0.42 -14.24 46.21
N LYS A 532 0.62 -14.21 45.38
CA LYS A 532 1.33 -15.40 44.89
C LYS A 532 2.61 -15.68 45.65
N ILE A 533 3.37 -14.66 45.98
CA ILE A 533 4.58 -14.70 46.80
C ILE A 533 4.36 -13.82 48.00
N SER A 534 4.23 -14.42 49.18
CA SER A 534 3.96 -13.68 50.38
C SER A 534 5.15 -12.80 50.78
N THR A 535 4.85 -11.65 51.39
CA THR A 535 5.87 -10.73 51.89
C THR A 535 6.82 -11.42 52.89
N ASP A 536 6.29 -12.39 53.71
CA ASP A 536 7.10 -13.13 54.66
C ASP A 536 8.18 -13.98 53.97
N ARG A 537 7.83 -14.63 52.82
CA ARG A 537 8.78 -15.41 52.06
C ARG A 537 9.86 -14.55 51.41
N VAL A 538 9.48 -13.41 50.88
CA VAL A 538 10.45 -12.44 50.29
C VAL A 538 11.44 -11.94 51.36
N VAL A 539 10.95 -11.63 52.57
CA VAL A 539 11.80 -11.20 53.66
C VAL A 539 12.73 -12.27 54.17
N GLU A 540 12.29 -13.55 54.15
CA GLU A 540 13.14 -14.72 54.50
C GLU A 540 14.27 -14.87 53.47
N GLU A 541 13.98 -14.86 52.22
CA GLU A 541 14.97 -15.01 51.14
C GLU A 541 15.98 -13.85 51.06
N LEU A 542 15.52 -12.65 51.38
CA LEU A 542 16.38 -11.46 51.38
C LEU A 542 17.13 -11.25 52.72
N ALA A 543 16.95 -12.10 53.72
CA ALA A 543 17.56 -11.97 55.06
C ALA A 543 19.09 -11.83 55.02
N ASP A 544 19.74 -12.57 54.08
CA ASP A 544 21.19 -12.56 53.88
C ASP A 544 21.72 -11.32 53.10
N ARG A 545 20.81 -10.54 52.52
CA ARG A 545 21.13 -9.36 51.70
C ARG A 545 20.36 -8.13 52.17
N PRO A 546 20.79 -7.53 53.30
CA PRO A 546 20.06 -6.43 53.97
C PRO A 546 19.87 -5.19 53.08
N GLU A 547 20.78 -4.92 52.14
CA GLU A 547 20.62 -3.82 51.18
C GLU A 547 19.38 -4.02 50.26
N LEU A 548 19.19 -5.25 49.75
CA LEU A 548 18.05 -5.58 48.90
C LEU A 548 16.75 -5.62 49.71
N LEU A 549 16.83 -6.11 50.95
CA LEU A 549 15.72 -6.13 51.86
C LEU A 549 15.25 -4.69 52.18
N HIS A 550 16.20 -3.77 52.38
CA HIS A 550 15.87 -2.35 52.58
C HIS A 550 15.06 -1.78 51.40
N VAL A 551 15.53 -1.97 50.17
CA VAL A 551 14.82 -1.47 48.98
C VAL A 551 13.40 -2.04 48.87
N TYR A 552 13.22 -3.34 49.14
CA TYR A 552 11.92 -3.98 49.13
C TYR A 552 10.98 -3.40 50.19
N LEU A 553 11.41 -3.36 51.47
CA LEU A 553 10.60 -2.88 52.56
C LEU A 553 10.32 -1.37 52.46
N HIS A 554 11.27 -0.58 51.97
CA HIS A 554 11.07 0.84 51.71
C HIS A 554 9.93 1.08 50.69
N LYS A 555 9.93 0.32 49.58
CA LYS A 555 8.92 0.46 48.54
C LYS A 555 7.56 -0.10 48.98
N LEU A 556 7.55 -1.19 49.76
CA LEU A 556 6.36 -1.73 50.40
C LEU A 556 5.69 -0.69 51.29
N PHE A 557 6.47 -0.03 52.16
CA PHE A 557 5.99 0.99 53.07
C PHE A 557 5.46 2.22 52.32
N LYS A 558 6.16 2.66 51.26
CA LYS A 558 5.68 3.76 50.43
C LYS A 558 4.34 3.48 49.74
N ARG A 559 4.09 2.22 49.38
CA ARG A 559 2.85 1.83 48.73
C ARG A 559 1.69 1.68 49.70
N ASP A 560 1.95 1.09 50.87
CA ASP A 560 0.95 0.92 51.95
C ASP A 560 1.62 0.94 53.31
N HIS A 561 1.36 2.00 54.08
CA HIS A 561 1.93 2.21 55.40
C HIS A 561 1.49 1.18 56.45
N HIS A 562 0.40 0.45 56.17
CA HIS A 562 -0.11 -0.58 57.07
C HIS A 562 0.42 -1.96 56.79
N LYS A 563 0.93 -2.20 55.60
CA LYS A 563 1.54 -3.47 55.23
C LYS A 563 2.97 -3.55 55.77
N GLY A 564 3.34 -4.75 56.23
CA GLY A 564 4.69 -4.95 56.72
C GLY A 564 4.95 -4.47 58.15
N GLN A 565 3.91 -4.19 58.91
CA GLN A 565 4.05 -3.73 60.34
C GLN A 565 4.96 -4.60 61.18
N LYS A 566 4.96 -5.91 60.96
CA LYS A 566 5.85 -6.91 61.61
C LYS A 566 7.34 -6.61 61.40
N TYR A 567 7.67 -5.90 60.32
CA TYR A 567 9.05 -5.62 59.91
C TYR A 567 9.52 -4.22 60.22
N HIS A 568 8.68 -3.34 60.78
CA HIS A 568 9.06 -1.98 61.12
C HIS A 568 10.30 -1.90 62.02
N GLU A 569 10.45 -2.85 62.95
CA GLU A 569 11.65 -2.97 63.79
C GLU A 569 12.92 -3.21 62.96
N LYS A 570 12.89 -4.17 62.00
CA LYS A 570 14.00 -4.40 61.07
C LYS A 570 14.22 -3.22 60.15
N GLN A 571 13.16 -2.55 59.76
CA GLN A 571 13.17 -1.45 58.84
C GLN A 571 13.85 -0.23 59.43
N ILE A 572 13.68 0.03 60.73
CA ILE A 572 14.41 1.09 61.46
C ILE A 572 15.92 0.89 61.35
N VAL A 573 16.38 -0.35 61.58
CA VAL A 573 17.81 -0.67 61.54
C VAL A 573 18.31 -0.52 60.09
N LEU A 574 17.56 -0.95 59.11
CA LEU A 574 17.93 -0.85 57.70
C LEU A 574 17.99 0.60 57.21
N TYR A 575 17.02 1.44 57.60
CA TYR A 575 17.08 2.89 57.32
C TYR A 575 18.27 3.55 57.97
N ALA A 576 18.53 3.19 59.22
CA ALA A 576 19.66 3.73 59.96
C ALA A 576 21.01 3.37 59.34
N GLU A 577 21.09 2.24 58.61
CA GLU A 577 22.33 1.74 57.98
C GLU A 577 22.50 2.19 56.54
N TYR A 578 21.44 2.15 55.75
CA TYR A 578 21.53 2.34 54.30
C TYR A 578 20.89 3.63 53.76
N ASP A 579 19.94 4.24 54.52
CA ASP A 579 19.18 5.37 54.00
C ASP A 579 18.71 6.31 55.11
N ARG A 580 19.65 6.91 55.80
CA ARG A 580 19.36 7.86 56.89
C ARG A 580 18.39 8.99 56.50
N PRO A 581 18.49 9.64 55.31
CA PRO A 581 17.60 10.74 54.93
C PRO A 581 16.11 10.37 54.97
N ASN A 582 15.78 9.11 54.70
CA ASN A 582 14.41 8.62 54.69
C ASN A 582 13.98 8.03 56.07
N LEU A 583 14.86 7.94 57.05
CA LEU A 583 14.54 7.43 58.37
C LEU A 583 13.52 8.34 59.09
N LEU A 584 13.77 9.64 59.12
CA LEU A 584 12.87 10.59 59.80
C LEU A 584 11.48 10.66 59.14
N PRO A 585 11.33 10.72 57.79
CA PRO A 585 10.04 10.55 57.12
C PRO A 585 9.34 9.23 57.48
N PHE A 586 10.08 8.11 57.47
CA PHE A 586 9.51 6.82 57.88
C PHE A 586 8.99 6.83 59.33
N LEU A 587 9.76 7.40 60.27
CA LEU A 587 9.35 7.52 61.66
C LEU A 587 8.12 8.41 61.85
N ARG A 588 7.94 9.43 61.01
CA ARG A 588 6.75 10.31 61.01
C ARG A 588 5.51 9.58 60.52
N ASP A 589 5.63 8.87 59.43
CA ASP A 589 4.49 8.23 58.75
C ASP A 589 4.09 6.90 59.38
N SER A 590 5.02 6.23 60.07
CA SER A 590 4.74 4.94 60.73
C SER A 590 3.95 5.08 62.01
N THR A 591 2.78 4.44 62.08
CA THR A 591 1.93 4.38 63.28
C THR A 591 2.28 3.22 64.25
N HIS A 592 3.00 2.22 63.74
CA HIS A 592 3.30 0.97 64.47
C HIS A 592 4.81 0.81 64.75
N CYS A 593 5.55 1.86 64.69
CA CYS A 593 6.98 1.85 65.00
C CYS A 593 7.21 1.59 66.47
N PRO A 594 8.08 0.62 66.88
CA PRO A 594 8.48 0.45 68.27
C PRO A 594 9.41 1.59 68.67
N LEU A 595 8.82 2.62 69.32
CA LEU A 595 9.50 3.90 69.65
C LEU A 595 10.74 3.72 70.52
N GLU A 596 10.70 2.78 71.51
CA GLU A 596 11.83 2.52 72.39
C GLU A 596 13.04 1.96 71.66
N LYS A 597 12.83 1.00 70.75
CA LYS A 597 13.91 0.43 69.93
C LYS A 597 14.41 1.39 68.88
N ALA A 598 13.49 2.18 68.26
CA ALA A 598 13.88 3.25 67.36
C ALA A 598 14.78 4.28 68.03
N LEU A 599 14.41 4.65 69.26
CA LEU A 599 15.20 5.58 70.10
C LEU A 599 16.59 5.01 70.41
N GLU A 600 16.65 3.74 70.78
CA GLU A 600 17.94 3.05 71.08
C GLU A 600 18.86 3.03 69.83
N VAL A 601 18.34 2.71 68.65
CA VAL A 601 19.12 2.68 67.40
C VAL A 601 19.59 4.09 67.01
N CYS A 602 18.76 5.09 67.15
CA CYS A 602 19.11 6.48 66.83
C CYS A 602 20.13 7.04 67.81
N GLN A 603 20.04 6.72 69.12
CA GLN A 603 21.02 7.13 70.13
C GLN A 603 22.38 6.46 69.94
N GLN A 604 22.41 5.16 69.64
CA GLN A 604 23.68 4.44 69.39
C GLN A 604 24.45 5.02 68.19
N ARG A 605 23.73 5.64 67.24
CA ARG A 605 24.33 6.19 66.00
C ARG A 605 24.46 7.73 66.04
N ASN A 606 24.09 8.36 67.15
CA ASN A 606 24.09 9.80 67.32
C ASN A 606 23.25 10.57 66.28
N PHE A 607 22.06 10.05 65.98
CA PHE A 607 21.10 10.69 65.06
C PHE A 607 20.21 11.67 65.86
N VAL A 608 20.69 12.89 65.99
CA VAL A 608 20.10 13.88 66.90
C VAL A 608 18.69 14.27 66.47
N GLU A 609 18.45 14.60 65.22
CA GLU A 609 17.14 15.04 64.70
C GLU A 609 16.07 13.96 64.85
N GLU A 610 16.42 12.72 64.53
CA GLU A 610 15.55 11.55 64.67
C GLU A 610 15.26 11.26 66.14
N THR A 611 16.27 11.38 66.99
CA THR A 611 16.13 11.19 68.45
C THR A 611 15.22 12.25 69.08
N VAL A 612 15.38 13.52 68.73
CA VAL A 612 14.49 14.62 69.13
C VAL A 612 13.03 14.31 68.73
N PHE A 613 12.80 13.91 67.51
CA PHE A 613 11.47 13.54 67.03
C PHE A 613 10.86 12.39 67.82
N LEU A 614 11.63 11.33 68.08
CA LEU A 614 11.17 10.18 68.87
C LEU A 614 10.85 10.50 70.30
N LEU A 615 11.73 11.32 70.98
CA LEU A 615 11.51 11.79 72.37
C LEU A 615 10.24 12.65 72.45
N SER A 616 10.01 13.49 71.45
CA SER A 616 8.77 14.26 71.35
C SER A 616 7.55 13.37 71.24
N ARG A 617 7.60 12.39 70.37
CA ARG A 617 6.49 11.46 70.17
C ARG A 617 6.21 10.52 71.34
N MET A 618 7.22 10.27 72.19
CA MET A 618 7.10 9.54 73.46
C MET A 618 6.63 10.43 74.61
N GLY A 619 6.42 11.70 74.39
CA GLY A 619 5.99 12.65 75.41
C GLY A 619 7.13 13.20 76.30
N ASN A 620 8.39 12.86 75.96
CA ASN A 620 9.56 13.37 76.72
C ASN A 620 10.09 14.68 76.11
N CYS A 621 9.19 15.65 75.99
CA CYS A 621 9.44 16.92 75.30
C CYS A 621 10.57 17.73 75.95
N ARG A 622 10.74 17.66 77.27
CA ARG A 622 11.81 18.35 78.00
C ARG A 622 13.20 17.87 77.57
N ARG A 623 13.37 16.57 77.43
CA ARG A 623 14.64 15.97 76.95
C ARG A 623 14.87 16.28 75.48
N ALA A 624 13.81 16.27 74.67
CA ALA A 624 13.90 16.64 73.26
C ALA A 624 14.36 18.07 73.05
N LEU A 625 13.77 19.01 73.79
CA LEU A 625 14.18 20.42 73.77
C LEU A 625 15.61 20.60 74.24
N GLN A 626 16.03 19.87 75.29
CA GLN A 626 17.39 19.89 75.73
C GLN A 626 18.40 19.49 74.71
N MET A 627 18.11 18.43 73.96
CA MET A 627 18.96 17.98 72.83
C MET A 627 19.01 18.97 71.69
N ILE A 628 17.90 19.63 71.34
CA ILE A 628 17.91 20.68 70.32
C ILE A 628 18.83 21.85 70.74
N MET A 629 18.81 22.20 72.03
CA MET A 629 19.60 23.30 72.54
C MET A 629 21.09 22.92 72.70
N GLU A 630 21.41 21.73 73.16
CA GLU A 630 22.77 21.28 73.47
C GLU A 630 23.52 20.67 72.31
N GLU A 631 22.83 19.83 71.47
CA GLU A 631 23.47 19.03 70.39
C GLU A 631 23.30 19.68 69.05
N LEU A 632 22.12 20.25 68.71
CA LEU A 632 21.89 20.93 67.44
C LEU A 632 22.29 22.39 67.46
N GLU A 633 22.29 23.00 68.64
CA GLU A 633 22.53 24.44 68.84
C GLU A 633 21.66 25.32 67.91
N ASP A 634 20.51 24.85 67.51
CA ASP A 634 19.61 25.50 66.53
C ASP A 634 18.48 26.23 67.28
N VAL A 635 18.63 27.55 67.34
CA VAL A 635 17.70 28.42 68.04
C VAL A 635 16.32 28.43 67.43
N ASP A 636 16.25 28.45 66.13
CA ASP A 636 14.98 28.50 65.37
C ASP A 636 14.17 27.21 65.55
N LYS A 637 14.84 26.05 65.46
CA LYS A 637 14.21 24.76 65.76
C LYS A 637 13.75 24.62 67.22
N ALA A 638 14.51 25.14 68.20
CA ALA A 638 14.13 25.11 69.58
C ALA A 638 12.86 25.93 69.83
N ILE A 639 12.79 27.13 69.26
CA ILE A 639 11.61 27.99 69.31
C ILE A 639 10.40 27.39 68.62
N GLU A 640 10.59 26.80 67.39
CA GLU A 640 9.55 26.17 66.69
C GLU A 640 8.99 24.96 67.45
N PHE A 641 9.88 24.15 68.02
CA PHE A 641 9.50 23.01 68.86
C PHE A 641 8.69 23.44 70.06
N ALA A 642 9.13 24.49 70.80
CA ALA A 642 8.42 25.05 71.99
C ALA A 642 7.03 25.58 71.54
N LYS A 643 6.92 26.20 70.38
CA LYS A 643 5.62 26.65 69.82
C LYS A 643 4.68 25.47 69.48
N GLU A 644 5.20 24.41 68.90
CA GLU A 644 4.39 23.24 68.53
C GLU A 644 3.84 22.51 69.73
N GLN A 645 4.61 22.42 70.80
CA GLN A 645 4.19 21.73 72.04
C GLN A 645 3.27 22.57 72.91
N ASP A 646 3.29 23.89 72.76
CA ASP A 646 2.48 24.89 73.50
C ASP A 646 2.51 24.68 75.02
N ASP A 647 3.66 24.30 75.63
CA ASP A 647 3.87 24.01 77.01
C ASP A 647 4.71 25.10 77.66
N ALA A 648 4.15 25.70 78.71
CA ALA A 648 4.77 26.82 79.46
C ALA A 648 6.10 26.41 80.14
N GLU A 649 6.24 25.15 80.58
CA GLU A 649 7.46 24.67 81.18
C GLU A 649 8.62 24.58 80.14
N LEU A 650 8.33 24.19 78.93
CA LEU A 650 9.37 24.20 77.91
C LEU A 650 9.85 25.57 77.51
N TRP A 651 8.95 26.56 77.51
CA TRP A 651 9.34 27.92 77.28
C TRP A 651 10.25 28.47 78.44
N GLU A 652 9.96 28.08 79.67
CA GLU A 652 10.78 28.45 80.81
C GLU A 652 12.19 27.85 80.76
N ASP A 653 12.28 26.58 80.40
CA ASP A 653 13.56 25.85 80.15
C ASP A 653 14.34 26.49 78.98
N LEU A 654 13.66 26.83 77.87
CA LEU A 654 14.28 27.49 76.70
C LEU A 654 14.80 28.87 77.06
N ILE A 655 14.03 29.64 77.80
CA ILE A 655 14.42 30.98 78.27
C ILE A 655 15.63 30.90 79.28
N SER A 656 15.56 29.98 80.23
CA SER A 656 16.63 29.75 81.20
C SER A 656 17.97 29.37 80.56
N TYR A 657 17.90 28.53 79.53
CA TYR A 657 19.10 28.14 78.77
C TYR A 657 19.64 29.29 77.90
N SER A 658 18.75 30.09 77.34
CA SER A 658 19.08 31.17 76.41
C SER A 658 19.69 32.40 77.07
N ILE A 659 19.43 32.62 78.32
CA ILE A 659 19.90 33.84 79.10
C ILE A 659 21.41 34.02 79.04
N ASP A 660 22.16 32.92 78.99
CA ASP A 660 23.63 32.99 79.01
C ASP A 660 24.23 32.93 77.58
N LYS A 661 23.38 32.83 76.49
CA LYS A 661 23.81 32.63 75.10
C LYS A 661 23.26 33.72 74.14
N PRO A 662 24.07 34.74 73.78
CA PRO A 662 23.61 35.85 72.94
C PRO A 662 22.88 35.52 71.68
N PRO A 663 23.29 34.43 70.83
CA PRO A 663 22.57 34.08 69.66
C PRO A 663 21.16 33.57 69.93
N PHE A 664 20.97 32.81 71.02
CA PHE A 664 19.65 32.29 71.42
C PHE A 664 18.71 33.41 71.88
N ILE A 665 19.24 34.44 72.55
CA ILE A 665 18.46 35.61 72.94
C ILE A 665 17.98 36.38 71.72
N THR A 666 18.85 36.55 70.71
CA THR A 666 18.47 37.23 69.46
C THR A 666 17.37 36.50 68.77
N GLY A 667 17.49 35.12 68.62
CA GLY A 667 16.48 34.27 68.06
C GLY A 667 15.14 34.33 68.78
N LEU A 668 15.18 34.26 70.11
CA LEU A 668 13.99 34.41 70.97
C LEU A 668 13.32 35.77 70.76
N LEU A 669 14.05 36.86 70.80
CA LEU A 669 13.49 38.19 70.60
C LEU A 669 12.85 38.39 69.27
N ASN A 670 13.38 37.76 68.25
CA ASN A 670 12.84 37.86 66.88
C ASN A 670 11.61 36.99 66.62
N ASN A 671 11.43 35.90 67.38
CA ASN A 671 10.46 34.82 66.98
C ASN A 671 9.48 34.47 68.14
N ILE A 672 9.59 35.08 69.31
CA ILE A 672 8.80 34.72 70.52
C ILE A 672 7.28 34.96 70.37
N GLY A 673 6.91 35.92 69.54
CA GLY A 673 5.52 36.18 69.20
C GLY A 673 4.61 36.48 70.37
N THR A 674 3.51 35.75 70.52
CA THR A 674 2.50 35.88 71.58
C THR A 674 2.66 34.90 72.75
N HIS A 675 3.62 33.99 72.69
CA HIS A 675 3.75 32.85 73.60
C HIS A 675 4.44 33.24 74.90
N VAL A 676 5.31 34.23 74.85
CA VAL A 676 6.00 34.77 76.05
C VAL A 676 5.95 36.31 76.07
N ASP A 677 5.78 36.90 77.22
CA ASP A 677 5.81 38.36 77.37
C ASP A 677 7.24 38.88 77.09
N PRO A 678 7.47 39.63 76.01
CA PRO A 678 8.79 40.19 75.72
C PRO A 678 9.41 41.02 76.81
N ILE A 679 8.60 41.64 77.66
CA ILE A 679 9.04 42.47 78.77
C ILE A 679 9.69 41.61 79.86
N LEU A 680 9.10 40.43 80.15
CA LEU A 680 9.66 39.47 81.11
C LEU A 680 11.00 38.91 80.59
N LEU A 681 11.15 38.68 79.34
CA LEU A 681 12.41 38.21 78.78
C LEU A 681 13.50 39.27 78.87
N ILE A 682 13.17 40.53 78.53
CA ILE A 682 14.13 41.64 78.60
C ILE A 682 14.62 41.87 80.04
N HIS A 683 13.75 41.74 81.04
CA HIS A 683 14.14 41.90 82.47
C HIS A 683 15.03 40.78 83.01
N ARG A 684 15.05 39.61 82.36
CA ARG A 684 15.91 38.49 82.75
C ARG A 684 17.30 38.53 82.13
N ILE A 685 17.50 39.35 81.08
CA ILE A 685 18.78 39.47 80.40
C ILE A 685 19.78 40.16 81.38
N LYS A 686 21.00 39.61 81.48
CA LYS A 686 22.05 40.15 82.32
C LYS A 686 22.54 41.53 81.84
N GLU A 687 22.65 42.50 82.76
CA GLU A 687 23.17 43.81 82.39
C GLU A 687 24.63 43.73 81.90
N GLY A 688 24.91 44.40 80.72
CA GLY A 688 26.22 44.45 80.16
C GLY A 688 26.52 43.37 79.10
N MET A 689 25.52 42.47 78.73
CA MET A 689 25.68 41.49 77.70
C MET A 689 25.53 42.11 76.30
N GLU A 690 26.49 41.84 75.41
CA GLU A 690 26.41 42.26 74.00
C GLU A 690 25.55 41.26 73.21
N ILE A 691 24.39 41.72 72.77
CA ILE A 691 23.46 40.92 72.02
C ILE A 691 23.47 41.34 70.51
N PRO A 692 23.82 40.49 69.59
CA PRO A 692 23.83 40.82 68.14
C PRO A 692 22.44 41.27 67.67
N ASN A 693 22.39 42.38 66.92
CA ASN A 693 21.16 42.91 66.30
C ASN A 693 20.03 43.27 67.30
N LEU A 694 20.34 43.52 68.62
CA LEU A 694 19.34 43.78 69.59
C LEU A 694 18.42 44.95 69.25
N ARG A 695 18.95 45.99 68.60
CA ARG A 695 18.17 47.15 68.16
C ARG A 695 17.09 46.80 67.20
N ASP A 696 17.46 45.99 66.18
CA ASP A 696 16.52 45.57 65.08
C ASP A 696 15.46 44.60 65.62
N SER A 697 15.85 43.71 66.54
CA SER A 697 14.93 42.80 67.22
C SER A 697 13.93 43.55 68.09
N LEU A 698 14.37 44.57 68.87
CA LEU A 698 13.48 45.40 69.66
C LEU A 698 12.52 46.24 68.78
N VAL A 699 12.99 46.81 67.70
CA VAL A 699 12.13 47.50 66.69
C VAL A 699 11.06 46.60 66.18
N LYS A 700 11.43 45.36 65.82
CA LYS A 700 10.47 44.31 65.31
C LYS A 700 9.42 43.99 66.39
N ILE A 701 9.83 43.76 67.62
CA ILE A 701 8.91 43.49 68.72
C ILE A 701 7.93 44.65 68.91
N LEU A 702 8.42 45.90 68.91
CA LEU A 702 7.56 47.07 69.01
C LEU A 702 6.60 47.23 67.83
N GLN A 703 7.04 46.89 66.63
CA GLN A 703 6.18 46.89 65.46
C GLN A 703 5.10 45.80 65.53
N ASP A 704 5.45 44.58 65.93
CA ASP A 704 4.51 43.47 66.09
C ASP A 704 3.51 43.72 67.21
N TYR A 705 3.95 44.31 68.35
CA TYR A 705 3.11 44.70 69.44
C TYR A 705 2.15 45.87 69.10
N ASN A 706 2.60 46.82 68.29
CA ASN A 706 1.76 47.90 67.77
C ASN A 706 0.75 47.38 66.76
N LEU A 707 1.13 46.45 65.89
CA LEU A 707 0.23 45.79 64.96
C LEU A 707 -0.84 44.97 65.68
N GLN A 708 -0.47 44.25 66.73
CA GLN A 708 -1.44 43.50 67.54
C GLN A 708 -2.41 44.42 68.29
N LYS A 709 -1.91 45.56 68.82
CA LYS A 709 -2.75 46.57 69.48
C LYS A 709 -3.70 47.25 68.49
N MET A 710 -3.27 47.50 67.26
CA MET A 710 -4.13 47.97 66.15
C MET A 710 -5.18 46.94 65.80
N HIS A 711 -4.81 45.66 65.71
CA HIS A 711 -5.74 44.60 65.43
C HIS A 711 -6.80 44.41 66.49
N ARG A 712 -6.46 44.48 67.76
CA ARG A 712 -7.40 44.46 68.92
C ARG A 712 -8.31 45.69 68.98
N THR A 713 -7.84 46.84 68.51
CA THR A 713 -8.62 48.09 68.47
C THR A 713 -9.53 48.17 67.27
N GLN A 714 -9.14 47.58 66.08
CA GLN A 714 -9.96 47.50 64.89
C GLN A 714 -11.12 46.53 65.05
N MET A 715 -11.00 45.51 65.87
CA MET A 715 -12.11 44.58 66.17
C MET A 715 -13.23 45.19 66.99
N ARG A 716 -13.02 46.41 67.65
CA ARG A 716 -14.01 47.06 68.51
C ARG A 716 -14.81 48.21 67.86
N GLY A 717 -14.54 48.57 66.65
CA GLY A 717 -15.29 49.69 66.08
C GLY A 717 -14.98 50.01 64.67
N VAL A 718 -15.65 49.33 63.72
CA VAL A 718 -16.00 49.90 62.39
C VAL A 718 -17.35 49.31 61.95
N ARG A 719 -18.42 50.06 62.13
CA ARG A 719 -19.56 50.03 61.27
C ARG A 719 -19.11 50.65 59.94
N VAL A 720 -19.08 49.93 58.90
CA VAL A 720 -18.99 50.45 57.54
C VAL A 720 -20.23 49.98 56.84
N ASP A 721 -21.05 50.90 56.42
CA ASP A 721 -22.14 50.73 55.49
C ASP A 721 -21.56 50.24 54.12
N GLY A 722 -22.04 49.13 53.66
CA GLY A 722 -21.82 48.68 52.34
C GLY A 722 -21.11 47.32 52.22
N ALA A 723 -21.92 46.29 52.15
CA ALA A 723 -21.67 44.99 51.55
C ALA A 723 -20.21 44.47 51.58
N PHE A 724 -19.78 43.98 52.69
CA PHE A 724 -18.69 43.01 52.80
C PHE A 724 -19.29 41.65 53.14
N THR A 725 -19.29 40.76 52.18
CA THR A 725 -19.50 39.34 52.45
C THR A 725 -18.25 38.80 53.15
N VAL A 726 -18.39 38.55 54.46
CA VAL A 726 -17.38 37.82 55.21
C VAL A 726 -17.38 36.39 54.70
N PHE A 727 -16.24 35.94 54.17
CA PHE A 727 -16.04 34.55 53.83
C PHE A 727 -16.10 33.68 55.08
N ASP A 728 -17.16 32.91 55.24
CA ASP A 728 -17.24 31.94 56.31
C ASP A 728 -16.41 30.71 55.94
N MET A 729 -15.24 30.57 56.56
CA MET A 729 -14.28 29.50 56.31
C MET A 729 -14.74 28.12 56.79
N ALA A 730 -15.90 28.01 57.42
CA ALA A 730 -16.38 26.78 58.04
C ALA A 730 -17.18 25.85 57.08
N LYS A 731 -17.42 26.23 55.83
CA LYS A 731 -18.15 25.40 54.88
C LYS A 731 -17.38 25.25 53.56
N PRO A 732 -17.30 24.03 52.96
CA PRO A 732 -16.65 23.84 51.69
C PRO A 732 -17.54 24.38 50.56
N PHE A 733 -17.33 25.64 50.16
CA PHE A 733 -18.01 26.23 49.01
C PHE A 733 -17.08 26.33 47.81
N SER A 734 -17.59 26.06 46.62
CA SER A 734 -16.87 26.30 45.39
C SER A 734 -16.72 27.81 45.15
N VAL A 735 -15.49 28.27 45.01
CA VAL A 735 -15.15 29.67 44.77
C VAL A 735 -14.82 29.85 43.30
N VAL A 736 -15.39 30.89 42.68
CA VAL A 736 -15.07 31.28 41.29
C VAL A 736 -14.07 32.42 41.34
N VAL A 737 -12.91 32.22 40.72
CA VAL A 737 -11.84 33.22 40.59
C VAL A 737 -11.85 33.74 39.16
N PHE A 738 -12.05 35.05 38.99
CA PHE A 738 -11.98 35.69 37.68
C PHE A 738 -10.55 36.08 37.29
N HIS A 739 -10.28 36.21 36.04
CA HIS A 739 -8.97 36.63 35.51
C HIS A 739 -8.45 37.96 36.08
N CYS A 740 -9.37 38.79 36.54
CA CYS A 740 -9.07 40.06 37.28
C CYS A 740 -8.72 39.85 38.73
N ARG A 741 -8.54 38.60 39.21
CA ARG A 741 -8.21 38.20 40.58
C ARG A 741 -9.27 38.50 41.65
N HIS A 742 -10.49 38.88 41.28
CA HIS A 742 -11.60 38.94 42.22
C HIS A 742 -12.20 37.55 42.42
N MET A 743 -12.54 37.22 43.66
CA MET A 743 -13.09 35.91 44.06
C MET A 743 -14.50 36.09 44.60
N PHE A 744 -15.37 35.15 44.26
CA PHE A 744 -16.77 35.10 44.72
C PHE A 744 -17.18 33.67 45.03
N HIS A 745 -18.08 33.46 45.98
CA HIS A 745 -18.76 32.18 46.11
C HIS A 745 -19.64 31.93 44.86
N LYS A 746 -19.64 30.72 44.34
CA LYS A 746 -20.42 30.38 43.14
C LYS A 746 -21.91 30.70 43.32
N GLU A 747 -22.42 30.54 44.54
CA GLU A 747 -23.84 30.81 44.89
C GLU A 747 -24.14 32.30 45.06
N CYS A 748 -23.12 33.15 45.27
CA CYS A 748 -23.28 34.60 45.42
C CYS A 748 -23.15 35.37 44.11
N LEU A 749 -22.88 34.69 43.00
CA LEU A 749 -22.86 35.33 41.69
C LEU A 749 -24.28 35.42 41.13
N PRO A 750 -24.80 36.63 40.84
CA PRO A 750 -26.13 36.78 40.30
C PRO A 750 -26.25 36.13 38.93
N SER A 751 -27.32 35.37 38.71
CA SER A 751 -27.65 34.64 37.50
C SER A 751 -28.14 35.51 36.34
N SER A 752 -27.81 36.79 36.29
CA SER A 752 -28.28 37.74 35.30
C SER A 752 -27.22 38.04 34.25
N GLY A 753 -27.18 37.22 33.19
CA GLY A 753 -26.48 37.50 31.96
C GLY A 753 -27.21 36.97 30.78
N THR A 754 -27.37 37.76 29.76
CA THR A 754 -28.16 37.52 28.52
C THR A 754 -27.59 36.44 27.61
N VAL A 755 -26.60 35.67 28.08
CA VAL A 755 -26.04 34.53 27.33
C VAL A 755 -25.89 33.33 28.27
N PRO A 756 -26.45 32.16 27.97
CA PRO A 756 -26.28 30.99 28.83
C PRO A 756 -24.83 30.52 28.87
N GLY A 757 -24.27 30.47 30.09
CA GLY A 757 -22.93 29.89 30.34
C GLY A 757 -21.79 30.86 30.52
N VAL A 758 -21.99 32.17 30.46
CA VAL A 758 -20.92 33.16 30.68
C VAL A 758 -21.16 33.92 31.99
N GLN A 759 -20.27 33.77 32.99
CA GLN A 759 -20.29 34.50 34.24
C GLN A 759 -19.30 35.68 34.19
N PHE A 760 -19.75 36.85 34.65
CA PHE A 760 -18.94 38.09 34.67
C PHE A 760 -18.57 38.50 36.09
N CYS A 761 -17.38 39.08 36.23
CA CYS A 761 -16.99 39.66 37.52
C CYS A 761 -17.78 40.96 37.83
N ASN A 762 -18.63 40.92 38.84
CA ASN A 762 -19.50 42.04 39.20
C ASN A 762 -18.76 43.32 39.54
N ILE A 763 -17.58 43.22 40.15
CA ILE A 763 -16.75 44.39 40.51
C ILE A 763 -16.16 45.07 39.28
N CYS A 764 -15.74 44.28 38.29
CA CYS A 764 -15.15 44.79 37.05
C CYS A 764 -16.19 45.27 36.05
N SER A 765 -17.35 44.62 35.99
CA SER A 765 -18.46 44.99 35.12
C SER A 765 -19.09 46.31 35.54
N ALA A 766 -19.20 46.55 36.88
CA ALA A 766 -19.68 47.81 37.40
C ALA A 766 -18.78 49.01 37.08
N LYS A 767 -17.49 48.78 36.76
CA LYS A 767 -16.51 49.84 36.42
C LYS A 767 -16.37 50.09 34.92
N LYS A 768 -17.27 49.58 34.04
CA LYS A 768 -17.23 49.77 32.57
C LYS A 768 -15.89 49.41 31.91
N ARG A 769 -15.14 48.45 32.45
CA ARG A 769 -13.98 47.90 31.75
C ARG A 769 -14.40 46.65 31.00
N GLY A 770 -14.30 46.67 29.71
CA GLY A 770 -14.83 45.65 28.78
C GLY A 770 -14.39 44.20 29.08
N PRO A 771 -15.13 43.20 28.59
CA PRO A 771 -14.98 41.80 28.98
C PRO A 771 -13.73 41.19 28.32
N ARG A 772 -12.66 41.05 29.12
CA ARG A 772 -11.59 40.08 28.85
C ARG A 772 -11.46 39.20 30.08
N SER A 773 -12.28 38.16 30.15
CA SER A 773 -12.17 37.23 31.27
C SER A 773 -12.59 35.83 30.88
N GLY A 774 -11.58 34.96 30.74
CA GLY A 774 -11.76 33.52 30.82
C GLY A 774 -11.93 33.11 32.28
N ILE A 775 -12.80 32.16 32.54
CA ILE A 775 -13.12 31.59 33.85
C ILE A 775 -12.14 30.47 34.15
N LEU A 776 -11.43 30.53 35.26
CA LEU A 776 -10.66 29.43 35.85
C LEU A 776 -11.51 28.81 36.98
N GLU A 777 -12.07 27.63 36.77
CA GLU A 777 -12.67 26.84 37.86
C GLU A 777 -11.56 26.08 38.58
N LEU A 778 -11.32 26.41 39.81
CA LEU A 778 -10.55 25.58 40.71
C LEU A 778 -11.50 24.65 41.47
N LYS A 779 -11.50 23.37 41.08
CA LYS A 779 -12.09 22.29 41.86
C LYS A 779 -11.14 21.90 42.98
N LYS A 780 -11.66 21.88 44.21
CA LYS A 780 -11.05 21.15 45.34
C LYS A 780 -11.42 19.68 45.22
#